data_badae8cc0c96631080b818b41e61c99a
#
_entry.id   badae8cc0c96631080b818b41e61c99a
#
_cell.length_a   1.000
_cell.length_b   1.000
_cell.length_c   1.000
_cell.angle_alpha   90.00
_cell.angle_beta   90.00
_cell.angle_gamma   90.00
#
_symmetry.space_group_name_H-M   'P 1'
#
loop_
_entity.id
_entity.type
_entity.pdbx_description
1 polymer ?
#
loop_
_entity_poly.entity_id
_entity_poly.type
_entity_poly.pdbx_seq_one_letter_code
_entity_poly.pdbx_strand_id
1 'polypeptide(L)'
;MKVLNELSVKDLKLNKKRSIVIIIGIILSTALICGVAGLVTSFQKTFVETAKKNQGNYHTIFYDVPKDELKYIEENRGVKDYYLSEGIGYSYLPNVTVTTSTGAEEKPYVNIIAMDNKFLNNMAIELQNGRLPENDDEIVVSARINQKFKTNYKVGDTITLNVGELKGTLENQNANYYDEEQIKKTDGTEQTTENEIVNVTSKTYKIVGIIERPTTTIEPYEADWFTFITKMQTINKKANIAVLYTKPNDYVKNTESINQMVTAKSGTKENDFNRVNGLDKTYKSYKYKIKINKELLAYQGASLDDDTLRTIYGLGAFIMGIVLVSSVFVIRNGFAISITERLKQYGMLSSIGATKKQIKKSVYFEGFILGIIGIPLGILSGIFAIYILVNVVNYILKDYVSSGTLLTYGISWTAIVVSIIVSVVTIWLSCRRSAKKASKITPIEAIRSSEDVKLKAKKIKCPRIITKLFKTGGEIAYKNLKRSKKKYRTTVISIIVSVVIFIAISSFIQYGFRMSSAYYTEKNYNYVVYARVNTSEEETEEYAKEQAKNYKILTDISNLPDAGDVSINKSNIFEMDMDEKYKTELTEYGKDIKSRYYSGDEDGISQIDYINVISLSKKAYESYLKKIVGDYETYKDEAILIDNNINTDVNGKRIQGSMYTWKKGDIVTGKINDKEYNIKIAIKTEEIPNGVENLYNANAYFIVSEEFMDKIGYKSATLYAQSNDADKLDKEVEQYKNDNNLTDSDLYAFNMEESIKAENAVVLVISIFLYGFIGVITLIGITNIFNTITTNMNLRKKEFAMLKSIGMTKREFNRMIRLESIFYGVKSLVIGIPIGIVLSYGMYKVFENSMEMEYVLPYKAIAVAMIFVAVIIGIIMKYSMSKINKQNIIETIRNDNI
;
A
#
# COMPACT_ATOMS: atom_id res chain seq x y z
N MET A 1 -9.79 -52.17 -8.29
CA MET A 1 -9.37 -50.84 -7.80
C MET A 1 -8.40 -50.92 -6.59
N LYS A 2 -8.67 -51.76 -5.56
CA LYS A 2 -7.73 -51.88 -4.39
C LYS A 2 -6.32 -52.23 -4.82
N VAL A 3 -6.15 -53.26 -5.68
CA VAL A 3 -4.83 -53.75 -6.16
C VAL A 3 -4.01 -52.65 -6.87
N LEU A 4 -4.62 -51.83 -7.75
CA LEU A 4 -3.93 -50.75 -8.45
C LEU A 4 -3.51 -49.64 -7.50
N ASN A 5 -4.32 -49.35 -6.49
CA ASN A 5 -4.02 -48.34 -5.47
C ASN A 5 -2.86 -48.83 -4.56
N GLU A 6 -2.86 -50.09 -4.14
CA GLU A 6 -1.76 -50.68 -3.37
C GLU A 6 -0.44 -50.70 -4.15
N LEU A 7 -0.51 -50.97 -5.45
CA LEU A 7 0.63 -50.96 -6.35
C LEU A 7 1.18 -49.51 -6.47
N SER A 8 0.31 -48.49 -6.58
CA SER A 8 0.72 -47.08 -6.59
C SER A 8 1.43 -46.68 -5.30
N VAL A 9 0.93 -47.12 -4.13
CA VAL A 9 1.58 -46.83 -2.82
C VAL A 9 2.94 -47.50 -2.72
N LYS A 10 3.03 -48.78 -3.14
CA LYS A 10 4.30 -49.53 -3.15
C LYS A 10 5.34 -48.87 -4.03
N ASP A 11 4.93 -48.39 -5.22
CA ASP A 11 5.80 -47.67 -6.15
C ASP A 11 6.29 -46.33 -5.61
N LEU A 12 5.44 -45.58 -4.96
CA LEU A 12 5.84 -44.32 -4.29
C LEU A 12 6.88 -44.56 -3.19
N LYS A 13 6.73 -45.68 -2.44
CA LYS A 13 7.69 -46.08 -1.38
C LYS A 13 9.03 -46.57 -1.98
N LEU A 14 9.01 -47.33 -3.08
CA LEU A 14 10.22 -47.79 -3.74
C LEU A 14 11.00 -46.62 -4.41
N ASN A 15 10.31 -45.63 -4.93
CA ASN A 15 10.88 -44.47 -5.62
C ASN A 15 10.97 -43.23 -4.72
N LYS A 16 11.42 -43.39 -3.45
CA LYS A 16 11.45 -42.33 -2.41
C LYS A 16 12.02 -40.99 -2.90
N LYS A 17 13.19 -41.00 -3.56
CA LYS A 17 13.86 -39.77 -4.04
C LYS A 17 12.96 -38.92 -4.93
N ARG A 18 12.20 -39.53 -5.83
CA ARG A 18 11.30 -38.87 -6.76
C ARG A 18 10.02 -38.38 -6.07
N SER A 19 9.43 -39.26 -5.26
CA SER A 19 8.24 -38.89 -4.46
C SER A 19 8.52 -37.65 -3.58
N ILE A 20 9.69 -37.62 -2.92
CA ILE A 20 10.14 -36.47 -2.13
C ILE A 20 10.24 -35.17 -2.97
N VAL A 21 10.79 -35.22 -4.19
CA VAL A 21 10.89 -34.04 -5.07
C VAL A 21 9.51 -33.50 -5.44
N ILE A 22 8.53 -34.39 -5.72
CA ILE A 22 7.15 -33.95 -6.02
C ILE A 22 6.49 -33.40 -4.77
N ILE A 23 6.68 -34.03 -3.60
CA ILE A 23 6.17 -33.56 -2.31
C ILE A 23 6.75 -32.17 -1.99
N ILE A 24 8.07 -31.95 -2.13
CA ILE A 24 8.70 -30.64 -1.95
C ILE A 24 8.06 -29.59 -2.88
N GLY A 25 7.81 -29.95 -4.15
CA GLY A 25 7.11 -29.06 -5.09
C GLY A 25 5.70 -28.70 -4.63
N ILE A 26 4.96 -29.67 -4.05
CA ILE A 26 3.63 -29.42 -3.48
C ILE A 26 3.73 -28.57 -2.22
N ILE A 27 4.67 -28.86 -1.32
CA ILE A 27 4.91 -28.08 -0.09
C ILE A 27 5.20 -26.63 -0.41
N LEU A 28 6.19 -26.35 -1.29
CA LEU A 28 6.56 -24.99 -1.69
C LEU A 28 5.40 -24.25 -2.35
N SER A 29 4.65 -24.93 -3.21
CA SER A 29 3.47 -24.37 -3.86
C SER A 29 2.38 -24.01 -2.86
N THR A 30 2.03 -24.93 -1.97
CA THR A 30 0.98 -24.72 -0.96
C THR A 30 1.42 -23.69 0.08
N ALA A 31 2.69 -23.71 0.50
CA ALA A 31 3.24 -22.71 1.41
C ALA A 31 3.13 -21.30 0.83
N LEU A 32 3.39 -21.14 -0.46
CA LEU A 32 3.31 -19.85 -1.13
C LEU A 32 1.86 -19.38 -1.28
N ILE A 33 0.92 -20.26 -1.62
CA ILE A 33 -0.51 -19.96 -1.68
C ILE A 33 -1.03 -19.55 -0.29
N CYS A 34 -0.68 -20.33 0.74
CA CYS A 34 -1.02 -20.03 2.13
C CYS A 34 -0.35 -18.72 2.60
N GLY A 35 0.89 -18.48 2.16
CA GLY A 35 1.62 -17.27 2.39
C GLY A 35 0.91 -16.03 1.87
N VAL A 36 0.48 -16.04 0.61
CA VAL A 36 -0.27 -14.93 0.01
C VAL A 36 -1.60 -14.70 0.73
N ALA A 37 -2.36 -15.77 0.99
CA ALA A 37 -3.64 -15.66 1.68
C ALA A 37 -3.50 -15.13 3.11
N GLY A 38 -2.48 -15.60 3.86
CA GLY A 38 -2.23 -15.14 5.21
C GLY A 38 -1.70 -13.69 5.27
N LEU A 39 -0.97 -13.27 4.26
CA LEU A 39 -0.52 -11.89 4.14
C LEU A 39 -1.69 -10.94 3.93
N VAL A 40 -2.60 -11.26 3.02
CA VAL A 40 -3.84 -10.51 2.78
C VAL A 40 -4.64 -10.38 4.08
N THR A 41 -4.77 -11.48 4.84
CA THR A 41 -5.50 -11.45 6.12
C THR A 41 -4.75 -10.68 7.22
N SER A 42 -3.42 -10.67 7.20
CA SER A 42 -2.62 -9.87 8.14
C SER A 42 -2.77 -8.37 7.87
N PHE A 43 -2.73 -7.94 6.62
CA PHE A 43 -3.02 -6.55 6.26
C PHE A 43 -4.44 -6.15 6.65
N GLN A 44 -5.43 -6.95 6.28
CA GLN A 44 -6.82 -6.67 6.66
C GLN A 44 -6.97 -6.52 8.18
N LYS A 45 -6.38 -7.42 8.96
CA LYS A 45 -6.42 -7.34 10.42
C LYS A 45 -5.72 -6.09 10.95
N THR A 46 -4.59 -5.71 10.38
CA THR A 46 -3.87 -4.47 10.74
C THR A 46 -4.75 -3.25 10.47
N PHE A 47 -5.39 -3.15 9.31
CA PHE A 47 -6.31 -2.05 9.02
C PHE A 47 -7.51 -1.99 9.98
N VAL A 48 -8.08 -3.15 10.33
CA VAL A 48 -9.14 -3.22 11.35
C VAL A 48 -8.67 -2.71 12.71
N GLU A 49 -7.48 -3.11 13.15
CA GLU A 49 -6.93 -2.63 14.45
C GLU A 49 -6.55 -1.14 14.37
N THR A 50 -6.04 -0.67 13.24
CA THR A 50 -5.77 0.76 13.01
C THR A 50 -7.07 1.58 13.04
N ALA A 51 -8.13 1.14 12.36
CA ALA A 51 -9.42 1.83 12.40
C ALA A 51 -10.00 1.88 13.82
N LYS A 52 -9.86 0.80 14.59
CA LYS A 52 -10.27 0.81 16.01
C LYS A 52 -9.46 1.79 16.85
N LYS A 53 -8.15 1.90 16.59
CA LYS A 53 -7.28 2.85 17.27
C LYS A 53 -7.61 4.30 16.92
N ASN A 54 -7.91 4.57 15.63
CA ASN A 54 -8.16 5.92 15.14
C ASN A 54 -9.57 6.42 15.44
N GLN A 55 -10.59 5.55 15.28
CA GLN A 55 -12.00 5.92 15.37
C GLN A 55 -12.73 5.32 16.57
N GLY A 56 -12.21 4.21 17.12
CA GLY A 56 -12.89 3.44 18.16
C GLY A 56 -13.52 2.15 17.61
N ASN A 57 -13.82 1.22 18.52
CA ASN A 57 -14.39 -0.10 18.20
C ASN A 57 -15.92 -0.08 18.23
N TYR A 58 -16.55 0.59 17.28
CA TYR A 58 -18.02 0.66 17.14
C TYR A 58 -18.39 0.66 15.65
N HIS A 59 -19.63 0.34 15.31
CA HIS A 59 -20.17 0.42 13.95
C HIS A 59 -21.04 1.68 13.74
N THR A 60 -21.88 2.02 14.71
CA THR A 60 -22.77 3.17 14.67
C THR A 60 -22.86 3.81 16.04
N ILE A 61 -22.83 5.14 16.12
CA ILE A 61 -23.18 5.90 17.32
C ILE A 61 -24.54 6.55 17.09
N PHE A 62 -25.44 6.42 18.04
CA PHE A 62 -26.70 7.16 18.14
C PHE A 62 -26.51 8.24 19.19
N TYR A 63 -26.81 9.50 18.85
CA TYR A 63 -26.59 10.63 19.74
C TYR A 63 -27.89 11.07 20.41
N ASP A 64 -27.77 11.58 21.64
CA ASP A 64 -28.85 12.15 22.43
C ASP A 64 -30.07 11.25 22.64
N VAL A 65 -29.84 9.93 22.75
CA VAL A 65 -30.89 8.94 22.96
C VAL A 65 -31.42 9.04 24.40
N PRO A 66 -32.76 9.27 24.64
CA PRO A 66 -33.32 9.27 25.97
C PRO A 66 -33.15 7.94 26.71
N LYS A 67 -32.96 8.02 28.03
CA LYS A 67 -32.72 6.86 28.88
C LYS A 67 -33.78 5.76 28.76
N ASP A 68 -35.03 6.13 28.63
CA ASP A 68 -36.15 5.20 28.49
C ASP A 68 -36.19 4.47 27.14
N GLU A 69 -35.47 4.99 26.13
CA GLU A 69 -35.40 4.39 24.80
C GLU A 69 -34.17 3.48 24.59
N LEU A 70 -33.26 3.44 25.55
CA LEU A 70 -32.08 2.53 25.52
C LEU A 70 -32.48 1.05 25.31
N LYS A 71 -33.65 0.65 25.87
CA LYS A 71 -34.20 -0.70 25.72
C LYS A 71 -34.35 -1.17 24.28
N TYR A 72 -34.55 -0.27 23.29
CA TYR A 72 -34.68 -0.64 21.89
C TYR A 72 -33.35 -1.08 21.26
N ILE A 73 -32.24 -0.59 21.80
CA ILE A 73 -30.92 -1.04 21.41
C ILE A 73 -30.59 -2.37 22.10
N GLU A 74 -30.94 -2.50 23.39
CA GLU A 74 -30.70 -3.72 24.18
C GLU A 74 -31.51 -4.93 23.67
N GLU A 75 -32.74 -4.70 23.25
CA GLU A 75 -33.61 -5.75 22.72
C GLU A 75 -33.33 -6.13 21.27
N ASN A 76 -32.49 -5.36 20.53
CA ASN A 76 -32.15 -5.64 19.14
C ASN A 76 -31.16 -6.81 19.01
N ARG A 77 -31.63 -7.94 18.45
CA ARG A 77 -30.83 -9.16 18.26
C ARG A 77 -29.57 -8.98 17.37
N GLY A 78 -29.52 -7.92 16.59
CA GLY A 78 -28.35 -7.59 15.76
C GLY A 78 -27.22 -6.92 16.53
N VAL A 79 -27.52 -6.39 17.72
CA VAL A 79 -26.56 -5.74 18.58
C VAL A 79 -25.73 -6.81 19.31
N LYS A 80 -24.42 -6.71 19.23
CA LYS A 80 -23.46 -7.57 19.94
C LYS A 80 -23.10 -6.96 21.28
N ASP A 81 -22.81 -5.65 21.28
CA ASP A 81 -22.44 -4.89 22.47
C ASP A 81 -22.78 -3.42 22.23
N TYR A 82 -22.90 -2.65 23.32
CA TYR A 82 -23.11 -1.20 23.27
C TYR A 82 -22.37 -0.52 24.41
N TYR A 83 -22.00 0.74 24.21
CA TYR A 83 -21.20 1.56 25.11
C TYR A 83 -21.89 2.91 25.28
N LEU A 84 -21.78 3.49 26.47
CA LEU A 84 -22.53 4.69 26.82
C LEU A 84 -21.60 5.86 27.15
N SER A 85 -21.91 7.04 26.58
CA SER A 85 -21.32 8.31 26.99
C SER A 85 -22.41 9.38 27.10
N GLU A 86 -22.19 10.37 27.97
CA GLU A 86 -23.10 11.50 28.20
C GLU A 86 -22.29 12.80 28.24
N GLY A 87 -22.71 13.82 27.48
CA GLY A 87 -22.15 15.15 27.59
C GLY A 87 -22.60 15.79 28.92
N ILE A 88 -21.66 16.09 29.79
CA ILE A 88 -21.96 16.74 31.08
C ILE A 88 -22.18 18.25 30.89
N GLY A 89 -21.42 18.87 29.97
CA GLY A 89 -21.51 20.28 29.66
C GLY A 89 -20.16 20.88 29.26
N TYR A 90 -20.18 22.20 29.12
CA TYR A 90 -19.01 22.98 28.76
C TYR A 90 -18.54 23.84 29.92
N SER A 91 -17.26 24.11 29.95
CA SER A 91 -16.65 25.07 30.88
C SER A 91 -15.59 25.90 30.13
N TYR A 92 -15.22 27.04 30.65
CA TYR A 92 -13.98 27.70 30.25
C TYR A 92 -12.80 27.09 30.99
N LEU A 93 -11.64 27.01 30.30
CA LEU A 93 -10.40 26.56 30.94
C LEU A 93 -9.95 27.59 31.99
N PRO A 94 -9.79 27.21 33.28
CA PRO A 94 -9.42 28.16 34.34
C PRO A 94 -8.04 28.78 34.12
N ASN A 95 -7.94 30.09 34.40
CA ASN A 95 -6.68 30.84 34.37
C ASN A 95 -5.95 30.85 33.00
N VAL A 96 -6.66 30.61 31.93
CA VAL A 96 -6.14 30.71 30.56
C VAL A 96 -6.97 31.71 29.78
N THR A 97 -6.30 32.67 29.16
CA THR A 97 -6.89 33.61 28.21
C THR A 97 -6.02 33.64 26.96
N VAL A 98 -6.63 33.60 25.80
CA VAL A 98 -5.95 33.63 24.50
C VAL A 98 -6.35 34.95 23.82
N THR A 99 -5.38 35.65 23.27
CA THR A 99 -5.65 36.82 22.42
C THR A 99 -5.84 36.32 20.99
N THR A 100 -7.00 36.57 20.40
CA THR A 100 -7.30 36.21 19.01
C THR A 100 -6.53 37.08 18.03
N SER A 101 -6.53 36.70 16.76
CA SER A 101 -5.95 37.50 15.67
C SER A 101 -6.56 38.87 15.52
N THR A 102 -7.77 39.09 16.06
CA THR A 102 -8.46 40.41 16.12
C THR A 102 -8.17 41.17 17.36
N GLY A 103 -7.29 40.71 18.27
CA GLY A 103 -6.96 41.36 19.54
C GLY A 103 -7.99 41.15 20.65
N ALA A 104 -9.04 40.36 20.42
CA ALA A 104 -10.02 40.04 21.46
C ALA A 104 -9.47 38.96 22.41
N GLU A 105 -9.80 39.10 23.70
CA GLU A 105 -9.47 38.08 24.70
C GLU A 105 -10.55 37.03 24.76
N GLU A 106 -10.17 35.77 24.49
CA GLU A 106 -11.07 34.60 24.55
C GLU A 106 -10.56 33.57 25.55
N LYS A 107 -11.50 32.83 26.16
CA LYS A 107 -11.19 31.73 27.06
C LYS A 107 -11.43 30.39 26.31
N PRO A 108 -10.44 29.48 26.28
CA PRO A 108 -10.62 28.18 25.63
C PRO A 108 -11.75 27.39 26.25
N TYR A 109 -12.56 26.74 25.41
CA TYR A 109 -13.64 25.87 25.85
C TYR A 109 -13.13 24.47 26.24
N VAL A 110 -13.74 23.91 27.27
CA VAL A 110 -13.57 22.53 27.69
C VAL A 110 -14.91 21.82 27.60
N ASN A 111 -14.98 20.72 26.83
CA ASN A 111 -16.15 19.84 26.78
C ASN A 111 -15.93 18.67 27.74
N ILE A 112 -16.84 18.46 28.69
CA ILE A 112 -16.75 17.41 29.69
C ILE A 112 -17.70 16.28 29.32
N ILE A 113 -17.14 15.09 29.11
CA ILE A 113 -17.88 13.89 28.70
C ILE A 113 -17.74 12.81 29.77
N ALA A 114 -18.87 12.30 30.27
CA ALA A 114 -18.86 11.11 31.12
C ALA A 114 -18.99 9.86 30.28
N MET A 115 -18.20 8.82 30.60
CA MET A 115 -18.13 7.58 29.84
C MET A 115 -18.25 6.37 30.76
N ASP A 116 -18.96 5.32 30.32
CA ASP A 116 -18.98 4.03 31.02
C ASP A 116 -17.67 3.26 30.81
N ASN A 117 -17.47 2.15 31.54
CA ASN A 117 -16.26 1.32 31.43
C ASN A 117 -16.06 0.77 30.02
N LYS A 118 -17.14 0.41 29.35
CA LYS A 118 -17.07 -0.15 27.99
C LYS A 118 -16.65 0.90 26.98
N PHE A 119 -17.20 2.12 27.08
CA PHE A 119 -16.85 3.23 26.21
C PHE A 119 -15.37 3.61 26.36
N LEU A 120 -14.91 3.78 27.62
CA LEU A 120 -13.51 4.07 27.96
C LEU A 120 -12.52 3.05 27.34
N ASN A 121 -12.90 1.76 27.35
CA ASN A 121 -12.02 0.68 26.86
C ASN A 121 -12.10 0.47 25.32
N ASN A 122 -13.19 0.91 24.67
CA ASN A 122 -13.41 0.66 23.24
C ASN A 122 -13.19 1.87 22.35
N MET A 123 -13.04 3.08 22.89
CA MET A 123 -12.84 4.30 22.13
C MET A 123 -11.37 4.73 22.02
N ALA A 124 -10.46 3.80 22.26
CA ALA A 124 -9.01 3.99 22.09
C ALA A 124 -8.48 5.27 22.75
N ILE A 125 -8.79 5.44 24.05
CA ILE A 125 -8.26 6.54 24.87
C ILE A 125 -6.86 6.14 25.33
N GLU A 126 -5.84 6.80 24.81
CA GLU A 126 -4.44 6.52 25.15
C GLU A 126 -3.99 7.37 26.34
N LEU A 127 -3.55 6.71 27.42
CA LEU A 127 -2.97 7.36 28.59
C LEU A 127 -1.50 7.68 28.38
N GLN A 128 -1.14 8.94 28.54
CA GLN A 128 0.26 9.36 28.63
C GLN A 128 0.81 9.17 30.05
N ASN A 129 -0.03 9.45 31.05
CA ASN A 129 0.35 9.30 32.46
C ASN A 129 -0.88 9.05 33.34
N GLY A 130 -0.73 8.35 34.45
CA GLY A 130 -1.80 8.09 35.43
C GLY A 130 -2.71 6.92 35.06
N ARG A 131 -4.03 7.06 35.31
CA ARG A 131 -5.06 6.06 35.05
C ARG A 131 -6.37 6.70 34.55
N LEU A 132 -7.26 5.88 34.03
CA LEU A 132 -8.63 6.29 33.68
C LEU A 132 -9.47 6.55 34.94
N PRO A 133 -10.53 7.40 34.84
CA PRO A 133 -11.39 7.75 35.97
C PRO A 133 -12.23 6.55 36.44
N GLU A 134 -12.33 6.35 37.75
CA GLU A 134 -13.16 5.31 38.39
C GLU A 134 -14.45 5.88 38.94
N ASN A 135 -14.44 7.17 39.31
CA ASN A 135 -15.57 7.89 39.90
C ASN A 135 -15.89 9.16 39.10
N ASP A 136 -17.04 9.75 39.33
CA ASP A 136 -17.52 10.94 38.65
C ASP A 136 -16.92 12.26 39.18
N ASP A 137 -16.14 12.22 40.26
CA ASP A 137 -15.29 13.30 40.77
C ASP A 137 -13.84 13.24 40.26
N GLU A 138 -13.50 12.21 39.51
CA GLU A 138 -12.22 12.03 38.85
C GLU A 138 -12.30 12.44 37.38
N ILE A 139 -11.21 13.00 36.86
CA ILE A 139 -11.15 13.45 35.49
C ILE A 139 -9.79 13.15 34.87
N VAL A 140 -9.77 12.88 33.56
CA VAL A 140 -8.55 12.89 32.76
C VAL A 140 -8.56 14.09 31.82
N VAL A 141 -7.38 14.68 31.60
CA VAL A 141 -7.18 15.87 30.81
C VAL A 141 -6.27 15.60 29.62
N SER A 142 -6.46 16.31 28.52
CA SER A 142 -5.61 16.14 27.33
C SER A 142 -4.23 16.79 27.55
N ALA A 143 -3.17 16.07 27.21
CA ALA A 143 -1.79 16.57 27.22
C ALA A 143 -1.62 17.81 26.33
N ARG A 144 -2.43 17.94 25.28
CA ARG A 144 -2.47 19.10 24.36
C ARG A 144 -2.70 20.43 25.08
N ILE A 145 -3.41 20.43 26.20
CA ILE A 145 -3.63 21.65 26.98
C ILE A 145 -2.32 22.16 27.59
N ASN A 146 -1.55 21.27 28.20
CA ASN A 146 -0.25 21.61 28.75
C ASN A 146 0.72 22.09 27.66
N GLN A 147 0.68 21.48 26.48
CA GLN A 147 1.52 21.89 25.35
C GLN A 147 1.11 23.26 24.79
N LYS A 148 -0.20 23.46 24.52
CA LYS A 148 -0.68 24.65 23.83
C LYS A 148 -0.66 25.90 24.71
N PHE A 149 -0.99 25.79 26.02
CA PHE A 149 -1.15 26.94 26.92
C PHE A 149 -0.08 27.03 28.01
N LYS A 150 0.97 26.20 27.94
CA LYS A 150 2.02 26.12 28.97
C LYS A 150 1.45 25.93 30.39
N THR A 151 0.26 25.31 30.49
CA THR A 151 -0.30 24.88 31.76
C THR A 151 0.51 23.70 32.31
N ASN A 152 0.49 23.48 33.61
CA ASN A 152 1.29 22.41 34.23
C ASN A 152 0.39 21.45 35.01
N TYR A 153 -0.73 21.02 34.40
CA TYR A 153 -1.60 20.06 35.05
C TYR A 153 -0.90 18.72 35.21
N LYS A 154 -0.95 18.15 36.42
CA LYS A 154 -0.31 16.88 36.79
C LYS A 154 -1.33 15.93 37.39
N VAL A 155 -1.02 14.64 37.34
CA VAL A 155 -1.78 13.61 38.04
C VAL A 155 -1.68 13.87 39.55
N GLY A 156 -2.85 13.97 40.21
CA GLY A 156 -2.99 14.31 41.62
C GLY A 156 -3.51 15.72 41.88
N ASP A 157 -3.43 16.62 40.90
CA ASP A 157 -3.97 17.99 41.03
C ASP A 157 -5.49 17.97 41.06
N THR A 158 -6.07 19.09 41.52
CA THR A 158 -7.51 19.32 41.49
C THR A 158 -7.81 20.50 40.60
N ILE A 159 -8.89 20.38 39.80
CA ILE A 159 -9.37 21.46 38.93
C ILE A 159 -10.84 21.74 39.23
N THR A 160 -11.17 23.01 39.43
CA THR A 160 -12.58 23.43 39.61
C THR A 160 -13.07 24.03 38.30
N LEU A 161 -14.12 23.46 37.76
CA LEU A 161 -14.75 23.85 36.49
C LEU A 161 -16.16 24.36 36.75
N ASN A 162 -16.50 25.46 36.10
CA ASN A 162 -17.83 26.01 36.07
C ASN A 162 -18.59 25.44 34.88
N VAL A 163 -19.24 24.31 35.09
CA VAL A 163 -19.86 23.47 34.04
C VAL A 163 -21.27 23.93 33.77
N GLY A 164 -21.59 24.21 32.52
CA GLY A 164 -22.92 24.65 32.09
C GLY A 164 -23.29 24.18 30.68
N GLU A 165 -24.44 24.62 30.22
CA GLU A 165 -24.94 24.37 28.86
C GLU A 165 -24.42 25.45 27.91
N LEU A 166 -23.91 25.05 26.75
CA LEU A 166 -23.49 25.99 25.71
C LEU A 166 -24.70 26.52 24.97
N LYS A 167 -24.89 27.86 25.00
CA LYS A 167 -25.85 28.57 24.15
C LYS A 167 -25.09 29.12 22.96
N GLY A 168 -25.42 28.69 21.77
CA GLY A 168 -24.65 28.98 20.55
C GLY A 168 -24.09 27.69 19.95
N THR A 169 -23.20 27.83 18.96
CA THR A 169 -22.54 26.72 18.29
C THR A 169 -21.06 27.03 18.13
N LEU A 170 -20.19 26.18 18.69
CA LEU A 170 -18.75 26.29 18.44
C LEU A 170 -18.45 25.87 17.00
N GLU A 171 -17.48 26.52 16.37
CA GLU A 171 -16.98 26.08 15.08
C GLU A 171 -16.54 24.61 15.17
N ASN A 172 -16.82 23.85 14.13
CA ASN A 172 -16.54 22.40 14.05
C ASN A 172 -17.24 21.51 15.10
N GLN A 173 -18.15 22.04 15.92
CA GLN A 173 -19.01 21.19 16.76
C GLN A 173 -19.80 20.19 15.92
N ASN A 174 -20.11 20.56 14.68
CA ASN A 174 -20.82 19.76 13.68
C ASN A 174 -19.92 19.26 12.53
N ALA A 175 -18.60 19.34 12.61
CA ALA A 175 -17.71 18.91 11.52
C ALA A 175 -17.91 17.44 11.06
N ASN A 176 -18.59 16.64 11.86
CA ASN A 176 -19.05 15.29 11.50
C ASN A 176 -20.55 15.21 11.17
N TYR A 177 -21.24 16.33 11.13
CA TYR A 177 -22.66 16.45 10.87
C TYR A 177 -22.90 17.51 9.81
N TYR A 178 -23.31 17.12 8.62
CA TYR A 178 -23.98 18.06 7.72
C TYR A 178 -25.42 18.21 8.21
N ASP A 179 -25.71 19.32 8.84
CA ASP A 179 -27.07 19.70 9.20
C ASP A 179 -27.62 20.58 8.08
N GLU A 180 -28.74 20.19 7.49
CA GLU A 180 -29.40 21.00 6.44
C GLU A 180 -29.86 22.38 6.96
N GLU A 181 -29.95 22.57 8.27
CA GLU A 181 -30.19 23.90 8.84
C GLU A 181 -28.99 24.84 8.72
N GLN A 182 -27.76 24.33 8.67
CA GLN A 182 -26.58 25.17 8.38
C GLN A 182 -26.48 25.53 6.88
N ILE A 183 -26.92 24.67 5.96
CA ILE A 183 -26.99 25.01 4.53
C ILE A 183 -27.99 26.12 4.25
N LYS A 184 -29.07 26.22 5.04
CA LYS A 184 -30.03 27.32 4.95
C LYS A 184 -29.56 28.63 5.60
N LYS A 185 -28.56 28.60 6.49
CA LYS A 185 -27.99 29.80 7.13
C LYS A 185 -26.91 30.49 6.29
N THR A 186 -26.42 29.89 5.22
CA THR A 186 -25.54 30.54 4.23
C THR A 186 -26.28 31.54 3.34
N ASP A 187 -27.55 31.80 3.58
CA ASP A 187 -28.37 32.77 2.86
C ASP A 187 -28.33 34.18 3.58
N GLY A 188 -27.14 34.68 3.85
CA GLY A 188 -26.84 36.10 4.00
C GLY A 188 -27.36 36.84 5.24
N THR A 189 -27.82 36.13 6.29
CA THR A 189 -28.17 36.80 7.58
C THR A 189 -27.48 36.08 8.74
N GLU A 190 -26.20 36.40 8.95
CA GLU A 190 -25.46 36.08 10.17
C GLU A 190 -26.04 36.88 11.34
N GLN A 191 -26.85 36.23 12.17
CA GLN A 191 -26.89 36.58 13.57
C GLN A 191 -25.79 35.79 14.25
N THR A 192 -24.62 36.36 14.43
CA THR A 192 -23.58 35.93 15.36
C THR A 192 -24.17 35.99 16.78
N THR A 193 -24.81 34.90 17.24
CA THR A 193 -25.09 34.73 18.65
C THR A 193 -23.76 34.45 19.33
N GLU A 194 -23.31 35.38 20.17
CA GLU A 194 -22.14 35.16 21.04
C GLU A 194 -22.31 33.80 21.78
N ASN A 195 -21.30 32.97 21.73
CA ASN A 195 -21.30 31.69 22.43
C ASN A 195 -21.19 31.93 23.93
N GLU A 196 -22.19 31.52 24.70
CA GLU A 196 -22.25 31.72 26.15
C GLU A 196 -22.50 30.39 26.88
N ILE A 197 -21.83 30.18 28.00
CA ILE A 197 -22.11 29.06 28.89
C ILE A 197 -23.13 29.50 29.94
N VAL A 198 -24.33 28.91 29.91
CA VAL A 198 -25.45 29.25 30.79
C VAL A 198 -25.73 28.11 31.79
N ASN A 199 -26.54 28.34 32.80
CA ASN A 199 -26.91 27.37 33.84
C ASN A 199 -25.72 26.71 34.55
N VAL A 200 -24.73 27.51 34.88
CA VAL A 200 -23.44 27.11 35.37
C VAL A 200 -23.49 26.51 36.78
N THR A 201 -22.87 25.35 36.98
CA THR A 201 -22.68 24.75 38.31
C THR A 201 -21.19 24.46 38.52
N SER A 202 -20.65 24.90 39.66
CA SER A 202 -19.24 24.69 39.99
C SER A 202 -19.01 23.27 40.51
N LYS A 203 -18.07 22.52 39.85
CA LYS A 203 -17.68 21.15 40.29
C LYS A 203 -16.16 21.04 40.31
N THR A 204 -15.64 20.48 41.40
CA THR A 204 -14.20 20.22 41.55
C THR A 204 -13.93 18.74 41.20
N TYR A 205 -12.94 18.56 40.35
CA TYR A 205 -12.49 17.23 39.93
C TYR A 205 -11.04 16.99 40.32
N LYS A 206 -10.68 15.75 40.63
CA LYS A 206 -9.32 15.31 40.81
C LYS A 206 -8.76 14.80 39.48
N ILE A 207 -7.63 15.30 39.01
CA ILE A 207 -6.94 14.84 37.82
C ILE A 207 -6.25 13.50 38.14
N VAL A 208 -6.70 12.41 37.54
CA VAL A 208 -6.18 11.05 37.77
C VAL A 208 -5.35 10.54 36.60
N GLY A 209 -5.41 11.20 35.45
CA GLY A 209 -4.61 10.85 34.29
C GLY A 209 -4.51 11.97 33.27
N ILE A 210 -3.48 11.87 32.47
CA ILE A 210 -3.24 12.71 31.31
C ILE A 210 -3.33 11.80 30.08
N ILE A 211 -4.17 12.14 29.11
CA ILE A 211 -4.42 11.37 27.90
C ILE A 211 -3.84 12.11 26.69
N GLU A 212 -3.44 11.35 25.68
CA GLU A 212 -3.22 11.89 24.35
C GLU A 212 -4.52 12.52 23.82
N ARG A 213 -4.44 13.22 22.68
CA ARG A 213 -5.65 13.73 22.05
C ARG A 213 -6.63 12.57 21.83
N PRO A 214 -7.91 12.70 22.27
CA PRO A 214 -8.91 11.66 22.01
C PRO A 214 -9.11 11.42 20.51
N THR A 215 -9.70 10.27 20.15
CA THR A 215 -10.02 9.96 18.76
C THR A 215 -10.83 11.07 18.10
N THR A 216 -10.72 11.24 16.77
CA THR A 216 -11.48 12.23 15.99
C THR A 216 -13.00 12.07 16.11
N THR A 217 -13.45 10.92 16.62
CA THR A 217 -14.86 10.68 16.97
C THR A 217 -15.30 11.50 18.18
N ILE A 218 -14.39 11.73 19.12
CA ILE A 218 -14.66 12.47 20.38
C ILE A 218 -14.23 13.92 20.24
N GLU A 219 -13.04 14.19 19.67
CA GLU A 219 -12.48 15.52 19.48
C GLU A 219 -11.97 15.66 18.03
N PRO A 220 -12.74 16.26 17.11
CA PRO A 220 -12.31 16.54 15.74
C PRO A 220 -11.01 17.36 15.70
N TYR A 221 -10.21 17.24 14.63
CA TYR A 221 -8.93 17.95 14.52
C TYR A 221 -9.08 19.47 14.61
N GLU A 222 -10.15 20.02 14.11
CA GLU A 222 -10.45 21.46 14.07
C GLU A 222 -11.39 21.90 15.20
N ALA A 223 -11.53 21.09 16.26
CA ALA A 223 -12.42 21.44 17.38
C ALA A 223 -11.88 22.65 18.17
N ASP A 224 -12.76 23.61 18.43
CA ASP A 224 -12.47 24.83 19.26
C ASP A 224 -12.57 24.53 20.75
N TRP A 225 -12.60 23.27 21.14
CA TRP A 225 -12.64 22.86 22.54
C TRP A 225 -11.60 21.76 22.82
N PHE A 226 -11.34 21.58 24.11
CA PHE A 226 -10.56 20.47 24.65
C PHE A 226 -11.49 19.51 25.37
N THR A 227 -11.28 18.22 25.20
CA THR A 227 -12.13 17.20 25.82
C THR A 227 -11.55 16.72 27.15
N PHE A 228 -12.35 16.81 28.20
CA PHE A 228 -12.10 16.20 29.49
C PHE A 228 -13.03 15.00 29.70
N ILE A 229 -12.52 13.90 30.23
CA ILE A 229 -13.30 12.69 30.38
C ILE A 229 -13.42 12.31 31.85
N THR A 230 -14.64 12.09 32.29
CA THR A 230 -14.98 11.61 33.63
C THR A 230 -15.75 10.28 33.56
N LYS A 231 -15.97 9.67 34.70
CA LYS A 231 -16.71 8.40 34.82
C LYS A 231 -18.21 8.61 34.82
N MET A 232 -18.93 7.86 34.02
CA MET A 232 -20.38 7.80 34.09
C MET A 232 -20.82 6.78 35.11
N GLN A 233 -21.60 7.22 36.11
CA GLN A 233 -22.22 6.33 37.10
C GLN A 233 -23.61 5.87 36.66
N THR A 234 -24.43 6.80 36.20
CA THR A 234 -25.78 6.56 35.68
C THR A 234 -26.07 7.55 34.56
N ILE A 235 -26.96 7.20 33.64
CA ILE A 235 -27.51 8.12 32.65
C ILE A 235 -28.46 9.08 33.34
N ASN A 236 -28.25 10.38 33.18
CA ASN A 236 -29.14 11.40 33.74
C ASN A 236 -30.42 11.50 32.93
N LYS A 237 -30.35 11.99 31.69
CA LYS A 237 -31.49 12.20 30.79
C LYS A 237 -31.34 11.52 29.44
N LYS A 238 -30.18 11.73 28.79
CA LYS A 238 -29.86 11.25 27.46
C LYS A 238 -28.44 10.72 27.41
N ALA A 239 -28.17 9.79 26.51
CA ALA A 239 -26.84 9.27 26.30
C ALA A 239 -26.53 9.13 24.81
N ASN A 240 -25.23 9.22 24.48
CA ASN A 240 -24.71 8.80 23.19
C ASN A 240 -24.38 7.29 23.29
N ILE A 241 -24.86 6.51 22.36
CA ILE A 241 -24.80 5.07 22.40
C ILE A 241 -24.00 4.56 21.21
N ALA A 242 -22.77 4.13 21.46
CA ALA A 242 -21.94 3.47 20.46
C ALA A 242 -22.31 1.98 20.40
N VAL A 243 -22.67 1.49 19.22
CA VAL A 243 -23.19 0.14 19.01
C VAL A 243 -22.23 -0.68 18.16
N LEU A 244 -21.95 -1.92 18.59
CA LEU A 244 -21.23 -2.92 17.85
C LEU A 244 -22.22 -4.02 17.41
N TYR A 245 -22.36 -4.27 16.11
CA TYR A 245 -23.25 -5.31 15.59
C TYR A 245 -22.58 -6.68 15.55
N THR A 246 -23.39 -7.73 15.70
CA THR A 246 -22.94 -9.13 15.62
C THR A 246 -22.35 -9.46 14.23
N LYS A 247 -22.96 -8.91 13.18
CA LYS A 247 -22.50 -9.04 11.79
C LYS A 247 -22.31 -7.65 11.21
N PRO A 248 -21.08 -7.24 10.91
CA PRO A 248 -20.82 -5.93 10.31
C PRO A 248 -21.63 -5.67 9.03
N ASN A 249 -21.82 -6.65 8.16
CA ASN A 249 -22.57 -6.53 6.90
C ASN A 249 -24.05 -6.19 7.08
N ASP A 250 -24.62 -6.43 8.26
CA ASP A 250 -26.01 -6.13 8.57
C ASP A 250 -26.17 -4.74 9.22
N TYR A 251 -25.12 -3.88 9.20
CA TYR A 251 -25.14 -2.60 9.93
C TYR A 251 -26.27 -1.67 9.48
N VAL A 252 -26.53 -1.53 8.18
CA VAL A 252 -27.62 -0.73 7.63
C VAL A 252 -28.96 -1.20 8.18
N LYS A 253 -29.24 -2.49 8.00
CA LYS A 253 -30.49 -3.12 8.44
C LYS A 253 -30.73 -2.96 9.95
N ASN A 254 -29.68 -3.16 10.76
CA ASN A 254 -29.78 -3.06 12.21
C ASN A 254 -29.95 -1.62 12.67
N THR A 255 -29.24 -0.66 12.05
CA THR A 255 -29.42 0.77 12.33
C THR A 255 -30.83 1.24 12.00
N GLU A 256 -31.37 0.85 10.83
CA GLU A 256 -32.74 1.14 10.43
C GLU A 256 -33.76 0.49 11.36
N SER A 257 -33.55 -0.75 11.75
CA SER A 257 -34.43 -1.48 12.67
C SER A 257 -34.52 -0.78 14.02
N ILE A 258 -33.43 -0.34 14.60
CA ILE A 258 -33.38 0.43 15.84
C ILE A 258 -34.15 1.74 15.66
N ASN A 259 -33.87 2.49 14.60
CA ASN A 259 -34.55 3.76 14.33
C ASN A 259 -36.08 3.59 14.14
N GLN A 260 -36.56 2.57 13.44
CA GLN A 260 -37.97 2.27 13.25
C GLN A 260 -38.66 1.90 14.56
N MET A 261 -38.04 1.11 15.42
CA MET A 261 -38.57 0.76 16.74
C MET A 261 -38.75 1.99 17.62
N VAL A 262 -37.80 2.88 17.60
CA VAL A 262 -37.84 4.13 18.34
C VAL A 262 -38.92 5.05 17.80
N THR A 263 -38.97 5.28 16.49
CA THR A 263 -39.96 6.18 15.84
C THR A 263 -41.39 5.67 16.03
N ALA A 264 -41.65 4.37 15.89
CA ALA A 264 -42.93 3.78 16.05
C ALA A 264 -43.54 3.96 17.45
N LYS A 265 -42.71 3.99 18.50
CA LYS A 265 -43.16 4.15 19.89
C LYS A 265 -43.23 5.58 20.37
N SER A 266 -42.42 6.50 19.84
CA SER A 266 -42.41 7.88 20.32
C SER A 266 -43.41 8.81 19.64
N GLY A 267 -44.01 8.41 18.52
CA GLY A 267 -44.94 9.23 17.76
C GLY A 267 -44.38 10.54 17.20
N THR A 268 -43.07 10.71 17.19
CA THR A 268 -42.37 11.89 16.64
C THR A 268 -42.20 11.76 15.14
N LYS A 269 -42.38 12.90 14.43
CA LYS A 269 -42.03 12.98 13.00
C LYS A 269 -40.53 12.75 12.82
N GLU A 270 -40.18 11.99 11.81
CA GLU A 270 -38.83 11.73 11.40
C GLU A 270 -38.13 13.03 10.96
N ASN A 271 -36.90 13.24 11.39
CA ASN A 271 -36.05 14.34 10.89
C ASN A 271 -35.24 13.84 9.69
N ASP A 272 -35.18 14.63 8.64
CA ASP A 272 -34.37 14.34 7.46
C ASP A 272 -32.88 14.38 7.81
N PHE A 273 -32.23 13.20 7.82
CA PHE A 273 -30.82 13.07 8.21
C PHE A 273 -30.07 12.08 7.32
N ASN A 274 -29.89 12.38 6.01
CA ASN A 274 -29.61 11.24 5.18
C ASN A 274 -28.59 11.35 4.09
N ARG A 275 -28.17 12.53 3.78
CA ARG A 275 -27.27 12.71 2.63
C ARG A 275 -25.83 12.26 2.87
N VAL A 276 -25.43 12.16 4.13
CA VAL A 276 -24.01 12.19 4.50
C VAL A 276 -23.42 10.84 4.84
N ASN A 277 -24.25 9.87 5.21
CA ASN A 277 -23.73 8.63 5.77
C ASN A 277 -23.72 7.44 4.80
N GLY A 278 -24.02 7.64 3.50
CA GLY A 278 -23.93 6.59 2.49
C GLY A 278 -24.84 5.39 2.74
N LEU A 279 -25.89 5.56 3.55
CA LEU A 279 -26.78 4.47 3.93
C LEU A 279 -27.78 4.09 2.83
N ASP A 280 -28.15 5.02 1.99
CA ASP A 280 -28.91 4.77 0.76
C ASP A 280 -28.94 6.00 -0.16
N LYS A 281 -29.19 5.77 -1.46
CA LYS A 281 -29.50 6.82 -2.45
C LYS A 281 -30.95 7.35 -2.30
N THR A 282 -31.76 6.69 -1.51
CA THR A 282 -33.11 7.11 -1.12
C THR A 282 -33.06 7.74 0.26
N TYR A 283 -33.57 8.96 0.37
CA TYR A 283 -33.66 9.73 1.62
C TYR A 283 -34.48 8.98 2.67
N LYS A 284 -33.79 8.47 3.72
CA LYS A 284 -34.47 7.92 4.91
C LYS A 284 -34.24 8.87 6.07
N SER A 285 -35.27 9.15 6.81
CA SER A 285 -35.18 9.99 7.98
C SER A 285 -34.95 9.18 9.24
N TYR A 286 -34.05 9.66 10.11
CA TYR A 286 -33.76 9.06 11.40
C TYR A 286 -34.20 9.99 12.52
N LYS A 287 -34.70 9.44 13.59
CA LYS A 287 -35.05 10.20 14.77
C LYS A 287 -33.84 10.79 15.49
N TYR A 288 -32.75 10.04 15.53
CA TYR A 288 -31.49 10.46 16.16
C TYR A 288 -30.43 10.74 15.14
N LYS A 289 -29.55 11.68 15.49
CA LYS A 289 -28.29 11.86 14.76
C LYS A 289 -27.47 10.58 14.91
N ILE A 290 -26.87 10.12 13.81
CA ILE A 290 -26.03 8.92 13.80
C ILE A 290 -24.65 9.22 13.20
N LYS A 291 -23.64 8.53 13.70
CA LYS A 291 -22.31 8.48 13.09
C LYS A 291 -21.95 7.04 12.79
N ILE A 292 -21.56 6.78 11.55
CA ILE A 292 -21.16 5.45 11.10
C ILE A 292 -19.63 5.41 11.02
N ASN A 293 -19.03 4.36 11.59
CA ASN A 293 -17.61 4.09 11.45
C ASN A 293 -17.35 3.42 10.09
N LYS A 294 -17.31 4.26 9.03
CA LYS A 294 -17.13 3.79 7.66
C LYS A 294 -15.82 3.03 7.47
N GLU A 295 -14.75 3.50 8.08
CA GLU A 295 -13.42 2.92 7.99
C GLU A 295 -13.38 1.49 8.57
N LEU A 296 -13.88 1.30 9.80
CA LEU A 296 -13.94 -0.02 10.42
C LEU A 296 -14.82 -1.00 9.62
N LEU A 297 -16.00 -0.55 9.16
CA LEU A 297 -16.91 -1.36 8.36
C LEU A 297 -16.32 -1.75 7.01
N ALA A 298 -15.62 -0.82 6.34
CA ALA A 298 -14.92 -1.08 5.10
C ALA A 298 -13.85 -2.16 5.28
N TYR A 299 -12.99 -2.03 6.31
CA TYR A 299 -11.92 -3.01 6.57
C TYR A 299 -12.44 -4.34 7.12
N GLN A 300 -13.66 -4.39 7.63
CA GLN A 300 -14.35 -5.64 7.92
C GLN A 300 -15.04 -6.26 6.71
N GLY A 301 -15.03 -5.58 5.56
CA GLY A 301 -15.65 -6.02 4.31
C GLY A 301 -17.18 -5.82 4.29
N ALA A 302 -17.70 -4.93 5.11
CA ALA A 302 -19.13 -4.64 5.24
C ALA A 302 -19.61 -3.51 4.31
N SER A 303 -18.73 -2.63 3.88
CA SER A 303 -18.99 -1.57 2.91
C SER A 303 -18.22 -1.83 1.62
N LEU A 304 -18.87 -1.53 0.48
CA LEU A 304 -18.26 -1.62 -0.85
C LEU A 304 -17.71 -0.27 -1.33
N ASP A 305 -17.90 0.78 -0.55
CA ASP A 305 -17.51 2.15 -0.92
C ASP A 305 -16.01 2.42 -0.76
N ASP A 306 -15.26 1.48 -0.14
CA ASP A 306 -13.82 1.57 -0.01
C ASP A 306 -13.11 0.59 -0.95
N ASP A 307 -12.34 1.12 -1.89
CA ASP A 307 -11.55 0.34 -2.84
C ASP A 307 -10.30 -0.32 -2.21
N THR A 308 -9.94 0.01 -0.98
CA THR A 308 -8.73 -0.51 -0.32
C THR A 308 -8.74 -2.03 -0.20
N LEU A 309 -9.77 -2.62 0.38
CA LEU A 309 -9.89 -4.08 0.48
C LEU A 309 -10.04 -4.74 -0.88
N ARG A 310 -10.79 -4.13 -1.78
CA ARG A 310 -10.95 -4.62 -3.16
C ARG A 310 -9.60 -4.70 -3.88
N THR A 311 -8.78 -3.67 -3.72
CA THR A 311 -7.42 -3.63 -4.26
C THR A 311 -6.53 -4.71 -3.65
N ILE A 312 -6.54 -4.88 -2.32
CA ILE A 312 -5.73 -5.88 -1.61
C ILE A 312 -6.14 -7.31 -1.99
N TYR A 313 -7.44 -7.60 -2.04
CA TYR A 313 -7.93 -8.90 -2.48
C TYR A 313 -7.66 -9.15 -3.97
N GLY A 314 -7.81 -8.13 -4.82
CA GLY A 314 -7.48 -8.19 -6.23
C GLY A 314 -6.01 -8.50 -6.46
N LEU A 315 -5.13 -7.80 -5.76
CA LEU A 315 -3.69 -8.02 -5.77
C LEU A 315 -3.33 -9.43 -5.28
N GLY A 316 -3.89 -9.85 -4.15
CA GLY A 316 -3.70 -11.19 -3.60
C GLY A 316 -4.16 -12.28 -4.57
N ALA A 317 -5.33 -12.13 -5.19
CA ALA A 317 -5.86 -13.06 -6.17
C ALA A 317 -4.98 -13.14 -7.43
N PHE A 318 -4.46 -12.00 -7.89
CA PHE A 318 -3.55 -11.92 -9.02
C PHE A 318 -2.23 -12.66 -8.74
N ILE A 319 -1.58 -12.38 -7.61
CA ILE A 319 -0.35 -13.08 -7.19
C ILE A 319 -0.62 -14.58 -7.04
N MET A 320 -1.74 -14.95 -6.42
CA MET A 320 -2.15 -16.35 -6.25
C MET A 320 -2.37 -17.04 -7.60
N GLY A 321 -2.91 -16.34 -8.61
CA GLY A 321 -3.03 -16.82 -9.98
C GLY A 321 -1.68 -17.15 -10.63
N ILE A 322 -0.69 -16.25 -10.47
CA ILE A 322 0.68 -16.49 -10.97
C ILE A 322 1.31 -17.71 -10.28
N VAL A 323 1.16 -17.79 -8.96
CA VAL A 323 1.66 -18.93 -8.16
C VAL A 323 1.01 -20.23 -8.61
N LEU A 324 -0.30 -20.24 -8.84
CA LEU A 324 -1.04 -21.40 -9.34
C LEU A 324 -0.48 -21.88 -10.69
N VAL A 325 -0.32 -20.97 -11.65
CA VAL A 325 0.24 -21.29 -12.98
C VAL A 325 1.64 -21.88 -12.84
N SER A 326 2.52 -21.23 -12.10
CA SER A 326 3.88 -21.69 -11.83
C SER A 326 3.89 -23.10 -11.21
N SER A 327 3.10 -23.30 -10.19
CA SER A 327 2.99 -24.56 -9.43
C SER A 327 2.45 -25.71 -10.28
N VAL A 328 1.44 -25.46 -11.11
CA VAL A 328 0.93 -26.46 -12.06
C VAL A 328 2.02 -26.95 -13.01
N PHE A 329 2.87 -26.04 -13.50
CA PHE A 329 3.98 -26.44 -14.38
C PHE A 329 5.02 -27.29 -13.66
N VAL A 330 5.40 -26.93 -12.43
CA VAL A 330 6.40 -27.66 -11.64
C VAL A 330 5.93 -29.06 -11.28
N ILE A 331 4.74 -29.16 -10.68
CA ILE A 331 4.15 -30.44 -10.26
C ILE A 331 3.86 -31.33 -11.46
N ARG A 332 3.33 -30.76 -12.56
CA ARG A 332 3.09 -31.50 -13.81
C ARG A 332 4.39 -32.08 -14.38
N ASN A 333 5.49 -31.35 -14.30
CA ASN A 333 6.79 -31.84 -14.77
C ASN A 333 7.25 -33.04 -13.95
N GLY A 334 7.12 -33.01 -12.62
CA GLY A 334 7.38 -34.15 -11.74
C GLY A 334 6.54 -35.38 -12.10
N PHE A 335 5.23 -35.23 -12.31
CA PHE A 335 4.36 -36.34 -12.76
C PHE A 335 4.67 -36.81 -14.16
N ALA A 336 5.02 -35.93 -15.09
CA ALA A 336 5.39 -36.35 -16.46
C ALA A 336 6.64 -37.23 -16.48
N ILE A 337 7.62 -36.92 -15.65
CA ILE A 337 8.83 -37.72 -15.44
C ILE A 337 8.47 -39.07 -14.83
N SER A 338 7.71 -39.06 -13.71
CA SER A 338 7.24 -40.28 -13.03
C SER A 338 6.57 -41.25 -14.00
N ILE A 339 5.66 -40.77 -14.81
CA ILE A 339 4.92 -41.58 -15.77
C ILE A 339 5.84 -42.10 -16.89
N THR A 340 6.77 -41.29 -17.39
CA THR A 340 7.67 -41.75 -18.47
C THR A 340 8.56 -42.90 -18.02
N GLU A 341 9.01 -42.95 -16.79
CA GLU A 341 9.77 -44.10 -16.24
C GLU A 341 8.91 -45.35 -16.05
N ARG A 342 7.62 -45.17 -15.81
CA ARG A 342 6.66 -46.26 -15.53
C ARG A 342 5.80 -46.65 -16.73
N LEU A 343 6.12 -46.16 -17.91
CA LEU A 343 5.40 -46.49 -19.14
C LEU A 343 5.33 -48.01 -19.40
N LYS A 344 6.43 -48.73 -19.14
CA LYS A 344 6.53 -50.20 -19.28
C LYS A 344 5.56 -50.90 -18.30
N GLN A 345 5.48 -50.44 -17.04
CA GLN A 345 4.55 -50.99 -16.04
C GLN A 345 3.08 -50.76 -16.44
N TYR A 346 2.73 -49.55 -16.90
CA TYR A 346 1.38 -49.23 -17.36
C TYR A 346 0.99 -50.05 -18.61
N GLY A 347 1.96 -50.33 -19.49
CA GLY A 347 1.74 -51.19 -20.63
C GLY A 347 1.49 -52.67 -20.24
N MET A 348 2.26 -53.21 -19.28
CA MET A 348 2.02 -54.52 -18.71
C MET A 348 0.65 -54.61 -18.01
N LEU A 349 0.27 -53.59 -17.23
CA LEU A 349 -1.06 -53.52 -16.62
C LEU A 349 -2.18 -53.49 -17.68
N SER A 350 -1.95 -52.78 -18.79
CA SER A 350 -2.90 -52.74 -19.90
C SER A 350 -2.99 -54.08 -20.62
N SER A 351 -1.89 -54.83 -20.72
CA SER A 351 -1.90 -56.18 -21.33
C SER A 351 -2.66 -57.25 -20.50
N ILE A 352 -2.70 -57.04 -19.15
CA ILE A 352 -3.46 -57.89 -18.21
C ILE A 352 -4.92 -57.45 -18.09
N GLY A 353 -5.36 -56.47 -18.91
CA GLY A 353 -6.76 -56.03 -18.98
C GLY A 353 -7.14 -54.78 -18.18
N ALA A 354 -6.17 -53.99 -17.67
CA ALA A 354 -6.46 -52.74 -17.03
C ALA A 354 -7.03 -51.68 -17.99
N THR A 355 -8.21 -51.16 -17.71
CA THR A 355 -8.89 -50.17 -18.56
C THR A 355 -8.23 -48.77 -18.50
N LYS A 356 -8.41 -47.99 -19.58
CA LYS A 356 -7.93 -46.59 -19.64
C LYS A 356 -8.44 -45.74 -18.48
N LYS A 357 -9.66 -45.98 -17.99
CA LYS A 357 -10.24 -45.28 -16.82
C LYS A 357 -9.52 -45.65 -15.52
N GLN A 358 -9.18 -46.92 -15.35
CA GLN A 358 -8.46 -47.43 -14.18
C GLN A 358 -7.04 -46.86 -14.09
N ILE A 359 -6.30 -46.83 -15.21
CA ILE A 359 -4.96 -46.23 -15.28
C ILE A 359 -5.01 -44.72 -14.95
N LYS A 360 -6.01 -43.98 -15.48
CA LYS A 360 -6.20 -42.55 -15.09
C LYS A 360 -6.46 -42.40 -13.61
N LYS A 361 -7.36 -43.18 -13.03
CA LYS A 361 -7.68 -43.11 -11.60
C LYS A 361 -6.46 -43.42 -10.74
N SER A 362 -5.58 -44.38 -11.13
CA SER A 362 -4.33 -44.68 -10.42
C SER A 362 -3.39 -43.47 -10.37
N VAL A 363 -3.24 -42.73 -11.48
CA VAL A 363 -2.39 -41.52 -11.51
C VAL A 363 -2.99 -40.39 -10.64
N TYR A 364 -4.31 -40.18 -10.67
CA TYR A 364 -4.95 -39.22 -9.77
C TYR A 364 -4.84 -39.62 -8.29
N PHE A 365 -4.89 -40.93 -8.00
CA PHE A 365 -4.71 -41.47 -6.66
C PHE A 365 -3.29 -41.23 -6.14
N GLU A 366 -2.28 -41.36 -6.99
CA GLU A 366 -0.90 -40.96 -6.63
C GLU A 366 -0.83 -39.45 -6.27
N GLY A 367 -1.45 -38.60 -7.11
CA GLY A 367 -1.53 -37.15 -6.80
C GLY A 367 -2.22 -36.86 -5.48
N PHE A 368 -3.28 -37.59 -5.18
CA PHE A 368 -4.02 -37.47 -3.93
C PHE A 368 -3.15 -37.85 -2.70
N ILE A 369 -2.43 -38.99 -2.76
CA ILE A 369 -1.54 -39.41 -1.66
C ILE A 369 -0.42 -38.41 -1.41
N LEU A 370 0.22 -37.92 -2.50
CA LEU A 370 1.27 -36.91 -2.38
C LEU A 370 0.70 -35.58 -1.86
N GLY A 371 -0.56 -35.27 -2.22
CA GLY A 371 -1.29 -34.09 -1.72
C GLY A 371 -1.62 -34.18 -0.23
N ILE A 372 -2.07 -35.35 0.25
CA ILE A 372 -2.34 -35.58 1.69
C ILE A 372 -1.12 -35.27 2.58
N ILE A 373 0.09 -35.54 2.06
CA ILE A 373 1.32 -35.26 2.78
C ILE A 373 1.77 -33.82 2.53
N GLY A 374 1.76 -33.39 1.27
CA GLY A 374 2.32 -32.11 0.86
C GLY A 374 1.49 -30.89 1.26
N ILE A 375 0.15 -30.98 1.24
CA ILE A 375 -0.72 -29.84 1.56
C ILE A 375 -0.63 -29.46 3.06
N PRO A 376 -0.78 -30.38 4.03
CA PRO A 376 -0.66 -30.01 5.43
C PRO A 376 0.72 -29.43 5.79
N LEU A 377 1.79 -30.07 5.30
CA LEU A 377 3.16 -29.58 5.52
C LEU A 377 3.38 -28.22 4.85
N GLY A 378 2.79 -28.01 3.67
CA GLY A 378 2.84 -26.71 2.98
C GLY A 378 2.10 -25.62 3.73
N ILE A 379 0.91 -25.91 4.27
CA ILE A 379 0.14 -24.95 5.10
C ILE A 379 0.95 -24.59 6.36
N LEU A 380 1.46 -25.59 7.09
CA LEU A 380 2.30 -25.33 8.27
C LEU A 380 3.53 -24.49 7.95
N SER A 381 4.21 -24.80 6.82
CA SER A 381 5.36 -24.02 6.38
C SER A 381 4.97 -22.60 5.96
N GLY A 382 3.81 -22.40 5.33
CA GLY A 382 3.28 -21.09 4.95
C GLY A 382 2.93 -20.24 6.16
N ILE A 383 2.24 -20.84 7.15
CA ILE A 383 1.90 -20.20 8.42
C ILE A 383 3.18 -19.74 9.15
N PHE A 384 4.17 -20.62 9.25
CA PHE A 384 5.43 -20.31 9.89
C PHE A 384 6.23 -19.23 9.16
N ALA A 385 6.23 -19.27 7.82
CA ALA A 385 6.90 -18.26 7.00
C ALA A 385 6.30 -16.87 7.20
N ILE A 386 4.95 -16.74 7.26
CA ILE A 386 4.30 -15.45 7.53
C ILE A 386 4.59 -14.99 8.95
N TYR A 387 4.54 -15.88 9.93
CA TYR A 387 4.87 -15.55 11.32
C TYR A 387 6.27 -14.93 11.41
N ILE A 388 7.27 -15.57 10.81
CA ILE A 388 8.63 -15.02 10.77
C ILE A 388 8.64 -13.69 10.05
N LEU A 389 7.99 -13.59 8.89
CA LEU A 389 8.00 -12.38 8.05
C LEU A 389 7.38 -11.19 8.78
N VAL A 390 6.22 -11.38 9.44
CA VAL A 390 5.56 -10.34 10.24
C VAL A 390 6.45 -9.89 11.41
N ASN A 391 7.11 -10.83 12.10
CA ASN A 391 8.02 -10.47 13.21
C ASN A 391 9.26 -9.72 12.71
N VAL A 392 9.84 -10.11 11.57
CA VAL A 392 10.98 -9.40 10.98
C VAL A 392 10.57 -7.99 10.56
N VAL A 393 9.41 -7.85 9.91
CA VAL A 393 8.85 -6.55 9.54
C VAL A 393 8.61 -5.69 10.77
N ASN A 394 7.96 -6.22 11.80
CA ASN A 394 7.70 -5.48 13.04
C ASN A 394 8.99 -5.09 13.79
N TYR A 395 10.01 -5.95 13.77
CA TYR A 395 11.31 -5.61 14.32
C TYR A 395 11.95 -4.42 13.62
N ILE A 396 11.84 -4.37 12.29
CA ILE A 396 12.35 -3.24 11.48
C ILE A 396 11.47 -2.00 11.68
N LEU A 397 10.14 -2.15 11.68
CA LEU A 397 9.19 -1.05 11.83
C LEU A 397 9.25 -0.36 13.20
N LYS A 398 9.68 -1.07 14.24
CA LYS A 398 9.73 -0.54 15.60
C LYS A 398 10.54 0.75 15.72
N ASP A 399 11.59 0.89 14.90
CA ASP A 399 12.47 2.07 14.90
C ASP A 399 11.93 3.20 13.99
N TYR A 400 10.89 2.95 13.19
CA TYR A 400 10.33 3.88 12.23
C TYR A 400 8.92 4.39 12.60
N VAL A 401 8.24 3.71 13.53
CA VAL A 401 6.84 4.00 13.88
C VAL A 401 6.75 4.13 15.40
N SER A 402 6.82 5.36 15.90
CA SER A 402 6.73 5.63 17.34
C SER A 402 5.32 5.49 17.91
N SER A 403 4.28 5.81 17.12
CA SER A 403 2.87 5.77 17.55
C SER A 403 1.94 4.91 16.69
N GLY A 404 2.45 4.29 15.62
CA GLY A 404 1.64 3.50 14.68
C GLY A 404 1.31 2.08 15.15
N THR A 405 0.30 1.48 14.52
CA THR A 405 -0.01 0.06 14.71
C THR A 405 0.98 -0.81 13.94
N LEU A 406 1.72 -1.64 14.65
CA LEU A 406 2.57 -2.68 14.05
C LEU A 406 1.72 -3.67 13.26
N LEU A 407 2.34 -4.33 12.27
CA LEU A 407 1.66 -5.31 11.43
C LEU A 407 1.11 -6.47 12.30
N THR A 408 -0.19 -6.63 12.31
CA THR A 408 -0.85 -7.64 13.13
C THR A 408 -0.83 -8.99 12.42
N TYR A 409 -0.20 -9.99 13.04
CA TYR A 409 -0.25 -11.36 12.53
C TYR A 409 -1.69 -11.86 12.47
N GLY A 410 -2.14 -12.32 11.32
CA GLY A 410 -3.49 -12.84 11.12
C GLY A 410 -3.52 -14.01 10.16
N ILE A 411 -4.10 -15.13 10.62
CA ILE A 411 -4.51 -16.22 9.74
C ILE A 411 -5.98 -16.47 9.99
N SER A 412 -6.77 -16.30 8.93
CA SER A 412 -8.19 -16.64 8.97
C SER A 412 -8.42 -18.09 8.57
N TRP A 413 -9.47 -18.69 9.11
CA TRP A 413 -9.92 -20.00 8.66
C TRP A 413 -10.26 -20.03 7.16
N THR A 414 -10.76 -18.93 6.63
CA THR A 414 -11.04 -18.75 5.20
C THR A 414 -9.77 -18.82 4.36
N ALA A 415 -8.66 -18.22 4.79
CA ALA A 415 -7.37 -18.29 4.10
C ALA A 415 -6.83 -19.73 4.03
N ILE A 416 -6.99 -20.50 5.10
CA ILE A 416 -6.61 -21.93 5.14
C ILE A 416 -7.47 -22.73 4.15
N VAL A 417 -8.78 -22.57 4.17
CA VAL A 417 -9.71 -23.27 3.27
C VAL A 417 -9.43 -22.93 1.80
N VAL A 418 -9.25 -21.64 1.47
CA VAL A 418 -8.87 -21.21 0.12
C VAL A 418 -7.55 -21.85 -0.30
N SER A 419 -6.55 -21.89 0.59
CA SER A 419 -5.25 -22.51 0.32
C SER A 419 -5.37 -24.00 0.02
N ILE A 420 -6.22 -24.74 0.76
CA ILE A 420 -6.50 -26.15 0.51
C ILE A 420 -7.15 -26.33 -0.87
N ILE A 421 -8.21 -25.56 -1.17
CA ILE A 421 -8.95 -25.67 -2.43
C ILE A 421 -8.03 -25.39 -3.61
N VAL A 422 -7.27 -24.30 -3.59
CA VAL A 422 -6.36 -23.91 -4.67
C VAL A 422 -5.25 -24.96 -4.84
N SER A 423 -4.72 -25.51 -3.75
CA SER A 423 -3.68 -26.57 -3.80
C SER A 423 -4.23 -27.88 -4.39
N VAL A 424 -5.43 -28.29 -4.03
CA VAL A 424 -6.11 -29.47 -4.60
C VAL A 424 -6.35 -29.27 -6.10
N VAL A 425 -6.85 -28.09 -6.50
CA VAL A 425 -7.05 -27.74 -7.92
C VAL A 425 -5.70 -27.77 -8.67
N THR A 426 -4.63 -27.23 -8.07
CA THR A 426 -3.29 -27.23 -8.64
C THR A 426 -2.78 -28.67 -8.91
N ILE A 427 -2.93 -29.56 -7.94
CA ILE A 427 -2.54 -30.98 -8.08
C ILE A 427 -3.39 -31.67 -9.16
N TRP A 428 -4.70 -31.46 -9.15
CA TRP A 428 -5.61 -32.04 -10.13
C TRP A 428 -5.26 -31.62 -11.57
N LEU A 429 -5.04 -30.31 -11.80
CA LEU A 429 -4.63 -29.78 -13.10
C LEU A 429 -3.28 -30.36 -13.56
N SER A 430 -2.34 -30.49 -12.61
CA SER A 430 -1.00 -31.05 -12.87
C SER A 430 -1.06 -32.53 -13.28
N CYS A 431 -1.90 -33.31 -12.63
CA CYS A 431 -2.06 -34.74 -12.93
C CYS A 431 -2.81 -35.00 -14.25
N ARG A 432 -3.73 -34.12 -14.66
CA ARG A 432 -4.69 -34.32 -15.77
C ARG A 432 -4.02 -34.72 -17.09
N ARG A 433 -2.97 -34.01 -17.50
CA ARG A 433 -2.25 -34.24 -18.75
C ARG A 433 -1.40 -35.52 -18.69
N SER A 434 -0.79 -35.75 -17.54
CA SER A 434 0.03 -36.94 -17.25
C SER A 434 -0.83 -38.20 -17.18
N ALA A 435 -1.98 -38.17 -16.53
CA ALA A 435 -2.95 -39.26 -16.49
C ALA A 435 -3.51 -39.60 -17.89
N LYS A 436 -3.78 -38.58 -18.73
CA LYS A 436 -4.20 -38.81 -20.12
C LYS A 436 -3.10 -39.45 -20.95
N LYS A 437 -1.83 -39.12 -20.75
CA LYS A 437 -0.69 -39.73 -21.44
C LYS A 437 -0.53 -41.20 -21.03
N ALA A 438 -0.51 -41.50 -19.71
CA ALA A 438 -0.41 -42.87 -19.19
C ALA A 438 -1.52 -43.79 -19.73
N SER A 439 -2.76 -43.30 -19.81
CA SER A 439 -3.93 -44.10 -20.24
C SER A 439 -4.01 -44.38 -21.75
N LYS A 440 -3.19 -43.69 -22.57
CA LYS A 440 -3.20 -43.88 -24.04
C LYS A 440 -2.11 -44.82 -24.55
N ILE A 441 -1.29 -45.36 -23.68
CA ILE A 441 -0.19 -46.22 -24.05
C ILE A 441 -0.75 -47.61 -24.38
N THR A 442 -0.35 -48.15 -25.55
CA THR A 442 -0.68 -49.53 -25.94
C THR A 442 0.32 -50.53 -25.36
N PRO A 443 -0.08 -51.80 -25.07
CA PRO A 443 0.83 -52.83 -24.58
C PRO A 443 2.07 -53.01 -25.46
N ILE A 444 1.88 -52.97 -26.78
CA ILE A 444 2.94 -53.19 -27.77
C ILE A 444 3.96 -52.03 -27.73
N GLU A 445 3.48 -50.73 -27.63
CA GLU A 445 4.37 -49.61 -27.54
C GLU A 445 5.20 -49.62 -26.23
N ALA A 446 4.62 -50.14 -25.14
CA ALA A 446 5.26 -50.19 -23.84
C ALA A 446 6.32 -51.30 -23.75
N ILE A 447 6.06 -52.50 -24.35
CA ILE A 447 6.98 -53.64 -24.33
C ILE A 447 8.15 -53.45 -25.29
N ARG A 448 7.91 -52.89 -26.47
CA ARG A 448 8.98 -52.63 -27.46
C ARG A 448 9.98 -51.61 -27.00
N SER A 449 9.74 -50.87 -25.91
CA SER A 449 10.55 -49.74 -25.42
C SER A 449 10.90 -48.72 -26.52
N SER A 450 10.31 -48.90 -27.67
CA SER A 450 10.49 -48.06 -28.84
C SER A 450 9.57 -46.84 -28.71
N GLU A 451 9.93 -45.86 -27.86
CA GLU A 451 9.75 -44.50 -28.32
C GLU A 451 10.63 -44.38 -29.54
N ASP A 452 10.24 -45.12 -30.60
CA ASP A 452 10.88 -45.03 -31.88
C ASP A 452 10.90 -43.56 -32.28
N VAL A 453 12.07 -43.07 -32.29
CA VAL A 453 12.43 -41.94 -33.10
C VAL A 453 11.88 -42.29 -34.49
N LYS A 454 10.68 -41.84 -34.84
CA LYS A 454 10.19 -41.81 -36.21
C LYS A 454 11.10 -40.83 -36.95
N LEU A 455 12.34 -41.32 -37.23
CA LEU A 455 13.27 -40.69 -38.12
C LEU A 455 12.65 -40.79 -39.51
N LYS A 456 11.94 -39.75 -39.91
CA LYS A 456 11.85 -39.47 -41.35
C LYS A 456 13.32 -39.33 -41.79
N ALA A 457 13.74 -40.01 -42.80
CA ALA A 457 15.12 -40.09 -43.32
C ALA A 457 15.70 -38.76 -43.86
N LYS A 458 15.15 -37.62 -43.49
CA LYS A 458 15.68 -36.29 -43.76
C LYS A 458 16.95 -36.08 -42.95
N LYS A 459 18.11 -36.00 -43.62
CA LYS A 459 19.39 -35.57 -43.06
C LYS A 459 19.17 -34.29 -42.19
N ILE A 460 19.46 -34.36 -40.88
CA ILE A 460 19.38 -33.20 -40.00
C ILE A 460 20.57 -32.32 -40.36
N LYS A 461 20.31 -31.22 -41.07
CA LYS A 461 21.32 -30.22 -41.42
C LYS A 461 21.64 -29.38 -40.16
N CYS A 462 22.93 -29.21 -39.84
CA CYS A 462 23.39 -28.31 -38.81
C CYS A 462 23.72 -26.96 -39.44
N PRO A 463 23.33 -25.81 -38.84
CA PRO A 463 23.71 -24.49 -39.35
C PRO A 463 25.24 -24.34 -39.36
N ARG A 464 25.78 -23.76 -40.45
CA ARG A 464 27.23 -23.54 -40.63
C ARG A 464 27.86 -22.70 -39.50
N ILE A 465 27.10 -21.82 -38.89
CA ILE A 465 27.52 -21.01 -37.75
C ILE A 465 27.88 -21.89 -36.55
N ILE A 466 27.05 -22.91 -36.27
CA ILE A 466 27.28 -23.80 -35.10
C ILE A 466 28.50 -24.67 -35.33
N THR A 467 28.70 -25.20 -36.55
CA THR A 467 29.91 -25.98 -36.88
C THR A 467 31.17 -25.12 -36.88
N LYS A 468 31.11 -23.87 -37.31
CA LYS A 468 32.24 -22.95 -37.32
C LYS A 468 32.68 -22.53 -35.91
N LEU A 469 31.69 -22.19 -35.02
CA LEU A 469 31.94 -21.73 -33.64
C LEU A 469 32.26 -22.87 -32.67
N PHE A 470 31.59 -24.00 -32.78
CA PHE A 470 31.61 -25.06 -31.75
C PHE A 470 32.20 -26.38 -32.23
N LYS A 471 32.68 -26.45 -33.49
CA LYS A 471 33.30 -27.66 -34.11
C LYS A 471 32.39 -28.91 -34.01
N THR A 472 32.97 -30.09 -34.06
CA THR A 472 32.27 -31.40 -34.02
C THR A 472 31.40 -31.61 -32.76
N GLY A 473 31.85 -31.10 -31.57
CA GLY A 473 31.05 -31.19 -30.33
C GLY A 473 29.74 -30.44 -30.40
N GLY A 474 29.72 -29.25 -31.05
CA GLY A 474 28.52 -28.45 -31.26
C GLY A 474 27.56 -29.09 -32.27
N GLU A 475 28.10 -29.67 -33.33
CA GLU A 475 27.34 -30.39 -34.34
C GLU A 475 26.59 -31.59 -33.75
N ILE A 476 27.29 -32.41 -32.95
CA ILE A 476 26.70 -33.55 -32.24
C ILE A 476 25.62 -33.09 -31.26
N ALA A 477 25.91 -32.09 -30.46
CA ALA A 477 24.94 -31.49 -29.51
C ALA A 477 23.67 -31.01 -30.22
N TYR A 478 23.81 -30.25 -31.31
CA TYR A 478 22.68 -29.73 -32.07
C TYR A 478 21.86 -30.84 -32.74
N LYS A 479 22.50 -31.84 -33.37
CA LYS A 479 21.86 -32.99 -33.98
C LYS A 479 21.11 -33.82 -32.94
N ASN A 480 21.69 -34.04 -31.75
CA ASN A 480 21.04 -34.72 -30.63
C ASN A 480 19.78 -33.98 -30.16
N LEU A 481 19.84 -32.66 -30.07
CA LEU A 481 18.70 -31.82 -29.70
C LEU A 481 17.55 -31.95 -30.72
N LYS A 482 17.85 -31.92 -32.00
CA LYS A 482 16.84 -32.12 -33.07
C LYS A 482 16.28 -33.53 -33.08
N ARG A 483 17.07 -34.54 -32.74
CA ARG A 483 16.65 -35.96 -32.68
C ARG A 483 15.72 -36.21 -31.48
N SER A 484 16.01 -35.65 -30.31
CA SER A 484 15.28 -35.84 -29.06
C SER A 484 14.22 -34.75 -28.78
N LYS A 485 13.59 -34.23 -29.83
CA LYS A 485 12.71 -33.03 -29.79
C LYS A 485 11.64 -33.03 -28.71
N LYS A 486 11.00 -34.18 -28.40
CA LYS A 486 9.95 -34.28 -27.39
C LYS A 486 10.47 -34.13 -25.96
N LYS A 487 11.59 -34.83 -25.64
CA LYS A 487 12.24 -34.75 -24.31
C LYS A 487 12.81 -33.36 -24.05
N TYR A 488 13.48 -32.81 -25.05
CA TYR A 488 14.04 -31.46 -25.06
C TYR A 488 12.99 -30.34 -24.84
N ARG A 489 11.83 -30.47 -25.50
CA ARG A 489 10.75 -29.46 -25.41
C ARG A 489 10.28 -29.22 -23.98
N THR A 490 10.21 -30.26 -23.15
CA THR A 490 9.77 -30.16 -21.76
C THR A 490 10.74 -29.29 -20.93
N THR A 491 12.07 -29.51 -21.08
CA THR A 491 13.09 -28.72 -20.38
C THR A 491 13.05 -27.25 -20.80
N VAL A 492 13.00 -26.99 -22.12
CA VAL A 492 12.96 -25.62 -22.64
C VAL A 492 11.69 -24.89 -22.17
N ILE A 493 10.53 -25.52 -22.23
CA ILE A 493 9.27 -24.90 -21.72
C ILE A 493 9.37 -24.60 -20.23
N SER A 494 9.97 -25.49 -19.44
CA SER A 494 10.17 -25.27 -18.01
C SER A 494 10.99 -24.01 -17.72
N ILE A 495 12.10 -23.83 -18.42
CA ILE A 495 12.96 -22.65 -18.28
C ILE A 495 12.24 -21.39 -18.81
N ILE A 496 11.55 -21.48 -19.96
CA ILE A 496 10.75 -20.37 -20.51
C ILE A 496 9.76 -19.87 -19.45
N VAL A 497 8.99 -20.77 -18.86
CA VAL A 497 7.97 -20.42 -17.85
C VAL A 497 8.62 -19.72 -16.65
N SER A 498 9.75 -20.24 -16.17
CA SER A 498 10.48 -19.61 -15.05
C SER A 498 10.97 -18.20 -15.40
N VAL A 499 11.53 -17.98 -16.59
CA VAL A 499 11.98 -16.66 -17.07
C VAL A 499 10.81 -15.69 -17.22
N VAL A 500 9.72 -16.14 -17.83
CA VAL A 500 8.52 -15.33 -18.06
C VAL A 500 7.90 -14.86 -16.74
N ILE A 501 7.76 -15.79 -15.78
CA ILE A 501 7.20 -15.46 -14.45
C ILE A 501 8.12 -14.51 -13.70
N PHE A 502 9.43 -14.74 -13.74
CA PHE A 502 10.39 -13.85 -13.09
C PHE A 502 10.31 -12.41 -13.65
N ILE A 503 10.30 -12.26 -15.00
CA ILE A 503 10.19 -10.94 -15.64
C ILE A 503 8.83 -10.29 -15.29
N ALA A 504 7.74 -11.05 -15.35
CA ALA A 504 6.40 -10.52 -15.05
C ALA A 504 6.29 -10.00 -13.61
N ILE A 505 6.76 -10.77 -12.62
CA ILE A 505 6.71 -10.36 -11.21
C ILE A 505 7.66 -9.19 -10.95
N SER A 506 8.87 -9.23 -11.52
CA SER A 506 9.80 -8.10 -11.39
C SER A 506 9.22 -6.81 -12.00
N SER A 507 8.50 -6.90 -13.10
CA SER A 507 7.79 -5.77 -13.70
C SER A 507 6.65 -5.26 -12.82
N PHE A 508 5.86 -6.18 -12.26
CA PHE A 508 4.81 -5.84 -11.31
C PHE A 508 5.38 -5.05 -10.13
N ILE A 509 6.47 -5.52 -9.54
CA ILE A 509 7.16 -4.85 -8.44
C ILE A 509 7.65 -3.46 -8.87
N GLN A 510 8.28 -3.36 -10.05
CA GLN A 510 8.78 -2.09 -10.58
C GLN A 510 7.66 -1.05 -10.72
N TYR A 511 6.48 -1.44 -11.25
CA TYR A 511 5.34 -0.52 -11.36
C TYR A 511 4.69 -0.24 -9.99
N GLY A 512 4.62 -1.22 -9.10
CA GLY A 512 4.16 -1.02 -7.72
C GLY A 512 5.02 -0.01 -6.96
N PHE A 513 6.35 -0.08 -7.09
CA PHE A 513 7.25 0.91 -6.52
C PHE A 513 7.07 2.29 -7.14
N ARG A 514 6.93 2.38 -8.46
CA ARG A 514 6.68 3.66 -9.13
C ARG A 514 5.37 4.29 -8.68
N MET A 515 4.32 3.50 -8.52
CA MET A 515 3.05 3.98 -8.00
C MET A 515 3.21 4.48 -6.55
N SER A 516 3.89 3.72 -5.70
CA SER A 516 4.16 4.13 -4.31
C SER A 516 5.01 5.40 -4.26
N SER A 517 6.13 5.45 -4.97
CA SER A 517 7.02 6.63 -4.97
C SER A 517 6.39 7.88 -5.57
N ALA A 518 5.36 7.75 -6.39
CA ALA A 518 4.63 8.89 -6.93
C ALA A 518 3.62 9.49 -5.93
N TYR A 519 3.18 8.71 -4.95
CA TYR A 519 2.38 9.23 -3.83
C TYR A 519 3.27 9.87 -2.75
N TYR A 520 4.49 9.35 -2.59
CA TYR A 520 5.46 9.83 -1.60
C TYR A 520 6.58 10.52 -2.36
N THR A 521 6.47 11.83 -2.52
CA THR A 521 7.54 12.65 -3.13
C THR A 521 8.73 12.66 -2.19
N GLU A 522 9.93 12.44 -2.71
CA GLU A 522 11.16 12.69 -1.94
C GLU A 522 11.18 14.17 -1.53
N LYS A 523 10.83 14.43 -0.27
CA LYS A 523 10.98 15.76 0.31
C LYS A 523 12.45 15.97 0.62
N ASN A 524 13.00 17.06 0.10
CA ASN A 524 14.40 17.42 0.34
C ASN A 524 14.57 18.25 1.62
N TYR A 525 13.64 18.09 2.57
CA TYR A 525 13.64 18.73 3.89
C TYR A 525 12.89 17.84 4.88
N ASN A 526 13.31 17.87 6.14
CA ASN A 526 12.70 17.11 7.23
C ASN A 526 12.19 17.97 8.37
N TYR A 527 12.39 19.30 8.28
CA TYR A 527 11.93 20.25 9.28
C TYR A 527 11.40 21.53 8.62
N VAL A 528 10.28 22.04 9.11
CA VAL A 528 9.63 23.24 8.57
C VAL A 528 9.27 24.18 9.71
N VAL A 529 9.50 25.48 9.53
CA VAL A 529 9.17 26.52 10.51
C VAL A 529 8.37 27.62 9.84
N TYR A 530 7.21 27.91 10.42
CA TYR A 530 6.32 28.99 10.01
C TYR A 530 6.32 30.09 11.08
N ALA A 531 6.63 31.30 10.69
CA ALA A 531 6.42 32.48 11.53
C ALA A 531 5.17 33.23 11.04
N ARG A 532 4.21 33.45 11.93
CA ARG A 532 2.91 34.03 11.57
C ARG A 532 2.91 35.53 11.86
N VAL A 533 2.29 36.32 10.98
CA VAL A 533 1.95 37.69 11.21
C VAL A 533 0.60 37.73 11.93
N ASN A 534 0.54 38.35 13.08
CA ASN A 534 -0.64 38.37 13.95
C ASN A 534 -1.55 39.59 13.71
N THR A 535 -1.22 40.48 12.77
CA THR A 535 -2.05 41.62 12.40
C THR A 535 -2.89 41.32 11.17
N SER A 536 -4.18 41.67 11.21
CA SER A 536 -5.15 41.42 10.14
C SER A 536 -5.17 42.50 9.06
N GLU A 537 -4.55 43.67 9.29
CA GLU A 537 -4.53 44.77 8.33
C GLU A 537 -3.28 44.71 7.47
N GLU A 538 -3.39 44.06 6.31
CA GLU A 538 -2.36 44.06 5.28
C GLU A 538 -2.05 45.50 4.83
N GLU A 539 -0.77 45.80 4.53
CA GLU A 539 -0.24 47.11 4.10
C GLU A 539 -0.07 48.18 5.19
N THR A 540 -0.18 47.86 6.46
CA THR A 540 0.14 48.80 7.54
C THR A 540 1.65 48.82 7.86
N GLU A 541 2.15 49.91 8.41
CA GLU A 541 3.54 50.00 8.91
C GLU A 541 3.82 48.93 10.00
N GLU A 542 2.79 48.58 10.76
CA GLU A 542 2.84 47.52 11.78
C GLU A 542 3.01 46.15 11.19
N TYR A 543 2.28 45.81 10.10
CA TYR A 543 2.42 44.59 9.34
C TYR A 543 3.84 44.43 8.80
N ALA A 544 4.41 45.48 8.19
CA ALA A 544 5.78 45.44 7.66
C ALA A 544 6.82 45.24 8.78
N LYS A 545 6.63 45.82 9.96
CA LYS A 545 7.52 45.61 11.12
C LYS A 545 7.44 44.17 11.62
N GLU A 546 6.26 43.61 11.67
CA GLU A 546 6.06 42.23 12.11
C GLU A 546 6.62 41.21 11.10
N GLN A 547 6.44 41.44 9.80
CA GLN A 547 7.10 40.65 8.76
C GLN A 547 8.63 40.66 8.89
N ALA A 548 9.22 41.86 9.13
CA ALA A 548 10.66 41.97 9.31
C ALA A 548 11.13 41.22 10.55
N LYS A 549 10.35 41.28 11.66
CA LYS A 549 10.61 40.52 12.88
C LYS A 549 10.57 39.03 12.63
N ASN A 550 9.54 38.55 11.93
CA ASN A 550 9.38 37.12 11.60
C ASN A 550 10.49 36.61 10.71
N TYR A 551 10.88 37.39 9.70
CA TYR A 551 12.01 37.01 8.83
C TYR A 551 13.31 36.91 9.62
N LYS A 552 13.53 37.81 10.61
CA LYS A 552 14.68 37.75 11.51
C LYS A 552 14.64 36.48 12.37
N ILE A 553 13.50 36.11 12.92
CA ILE A 553 13.30 34.87 13.70
C ILE A 553 13.70 33.64 12.85
N LEU A 554 13.18 33.57 11.63
CA LEU A 554 13.53 32.48 10.71
C LEU A 554 15.02 32.47 10.38
N THR A 555 15.65 33.65 10.23
CA THR A 555 17.10 33.76 10.00
C THR A 555 17.88 33.30 11.22
N ASP A 556 17.47 33.64 12.42
CA ASP A 556 18.11 33.20 13.67
C ASP A 556 18.03 31.66 13.80
N ILE A 557 16.86 31.06 13.50
CA ILE A 557 16.66 29.61 13.50
C ILE A 557 17.51 28.94 12.42
N SER A 558 17.66 29.56 11.25
CA SER A 558 18.50 29.02 10.17
C SER A 558 19.98 28.86 10.54
N ASN A 559 20.41 29.58 11.56
CA ASN A 559 21.79 29.54 12.08
C ASN A 559 21.98 28.60 13.28
N LEU A 560 20.93 27.88 13.70
CA LEU A 560 21.05 26.89 14.78
C LEU A 560 21.97 25.75 14.36
N PRO A 561 22.70 25.14 15.30
CA PRO A 561 23.75 24.14 15.01
C PRO A 561 23.25 22.94 14.20
N ASP A 562 22.02 22.46 14.46
CA ASP A 562 21.44 21.29 13.82
C ASP A 562 20.47 21.62 12.66
N ALA A 563 20.38 22.90 12.24
CA ALA A 563 19.50 23.30 11.12
C ALA A 563 19.88 22.68 9.77
N GLY A 564 21.18 22.38 9.53
CA GLY A 564 21.64 21.71 8.32
C GLY A 564 21.58 22.59 7.07
N ASP A 565 21.05 22.05 5.96
CA ASP A 565 20.87 22.83 4.72
C ASP A 565 19.47 23.49 4.74
N VAL A 566 19.47 24.82 4.71
CA VAL A 566 18.28 25.63 4.97
C VAL A 566 17.92 26.48 3.76
N SER A 567 16.62 26.61 3.48
CA SER A 567 16.04 27.60 2.57
C SER A 567 14.91 28.36 3.27
N ILE A 568 14.99 29.70 3.29
CA ILE A 568 13.86 30.55 3.68
C ILE A 568 13.16 30.97 2.40
N ASN A 569 11.95 30.49 2.21
CA ASN A 569 11.13 30.78 1.03
C ASN A 569 10.11 31.86 1.38
N LYS A 570 10.15 32.99 0.66
CA LYS A 570 9.12 34.02 0.74
C LYS A 570 8.04 33.72 -0.29
N SER A 571 6.78 33.94 0.02
CA SER A 571 5.67 33.70 -0.91
C SER A 571 4.68 34.85 -0.98
N ASN A 572 4.07 34.97 -2.16
CA ASN A 572 2.96 35.86 -2.43
C ASN A 572 2.00 35.22 -3.44
N ILE A 573 0.85 35.81 -3.66
CA ILE A 573 -0.17 35.34 -4.59
C ILE A 573 -0.25 36.34 -5.75
N PHE A 574 -0.14 35.80 -6.97
CA PHE A 574 -0.38 36.54 -8.20
C PHE A 574 -1.80 36.24 -8.68
N GLU A 575 -2.65 37.24 -8.68
CA GLU A 575 -4.04 37.18 -9.11
C GLU A 575 -4.15 37.52 -10.58
N MET A 576 -4.72 36.62 -11.36
CA MET A 576 -4.86 36.78 -12.80
C MET A 576 -6.33 36.77 -13.19
N ASP A 577 -6.79 37.83 -13.84
CA ASP A 577 -8.14 37.89 -14.41
C ASP A 577 -8.22 36.91 -15.59
N MET A 578 -9.11 35.89 -15.49
CA MET A 578 -9.31 34.86 -16.52
C MET A 578 -10.18 35.39 -17.66
N ASP A 579 -9.64 36.36 -18.40
CA ASP A 579 -10.27 36.87 -19.64
C ASP A 579 -10.22 35.84 -20.78
N GLU A 580 -10.86 36.15 -21.91
CA GLU A 580 -10.89 35.27 -23.09
C GLU A 580 -9.49 34.88 -23.60
N LYS A 581 -8.49 35.75 -23.43
CA LYS A 581 -7.11 35.48 -23.81
C LYS A 581 -6.57 34.33 -22.95
N TYR A 582 -6.64 34.46 -21.61
CA TYR A 582 -6.09 33.44 -20.69
C TYR A 582 -6.89 32.15 -20.69
N LYS A 583 -8.21 32.17 -20.89
CA LYS A 583 -9.03 31.00 -21.14
C LYS A 583 -8.57 30.18 -22.35
N THR A 584 -8.16 30.87 -23.45
CA THR A 584 -7.61 30.20 -24.66
C THR A 584 -6.18 29.67 -24.46
N GLU A 585 -5.44 30.21 -23.48
CA GLU A 585 -4.08 29.76 -23.13
C GLU A 585 -4.07 28.54 -22.16
N LEU A 586 -5.22 28.11 -21.63
CA LEU A 586 -5.35 26.85 -20.93
C LEU A 586 -5.17 25.66 -21.87
N THR A 587 -4.44 24.63 -21.42
CA THR A 587 -4.43 23.33 -22.09
C THR A 587 -5.79 22.64 -21.96
N GLU A 588 -6.03 21.55 -22.71
CA GLU A 588 -7.23 20.73 -22.49
C GLU A 588 -7.27 20.14 -21.07
N TYR A 589 -6.10 19.73 -20.54
CA TYR A 589 -5.93 19.31 -19.15
C TYR A 589 -6.32 20.42 -18.17
N GLY A 590 -5.80 21.65 -18.39
CA GLY A 590 -6.10 22.80 -17.55
C GLY A 590 -7.59 23.16 -17.51
N LYS A 591 -8.27 23.11 -18.66
CA LYS A 591 -9.73 23.35 -18.74
C LYS A 591 -10.51 22.28 -17.98
N ASP A 592 -10.17 21.00 -18.17
CA ASP A 592 -10.82 19.89 -17.49
C ASP A 592 -10.66 20.00 -15.95
N ILE A 593 -9.44 20.24 -15.47
CA ILE A 593 -9.16 20.34 -14.03
C ILE A 593 -9.86 21.57 -13.42
N LYS A 594 -9.74 22.75 -14.02
CA LYS A 594 -10.38 23.96 -13.48
C LYS A 594 -11.90 23.84 -13.43
N SER A 595 -12.53 23.26 -14.42
CA SER A 595 -13.97 23.03 -14.43
C SER A 595 -14.48 22.11 -13.30
N ARG A 596 -13.61 21.31 -12.71
CA ARG A 596 -13.98 20.41 -11.60
C ARG A 596 -13.84 21.05 -10.22
N TYR A 597 -12.88 21.93 -10.06
CA TYR A 597 -12.54 22.52 -8.76
C TYR A 597 -13.23 23.87 -8.51
N TYR A 598 -13.66 24.55 -9.55
CA TYR A 598 -14.29 25.85 -9.44
C TYR A 598 -15.71 25.82 -10.02
N SER A 599 -16.69 26.23 -9.20
CA SER A 599 -18.04 26.57 -9.66
C SER A 599 -17.99 27.98 -10.24
N GLY A 600 -17.68 28.09 -11.51
CA GLY A 600 -17.58 29.37 -12.23
C GLY A 600 -18.82 29.66 -13.10
N ASP A 601 -18.65 30.60 -14.05
CA ASP A 601 -19.63 30.97 -15.08
C ASP A 601 -20.09 29.79 -15.95
N GLU A 602 -20.83 30.05 -17.00
CA GLU A 602 -21.40 29.04 -17.92
C GLU A 602 -20.36 28.03 -18.45
N ASP A 603 -19.07 28.41 -18.50
CA ASP A 603 -17.94 27.54 -18.90
C ASP A 603 -17.31 26.74 -17.75
N GLY A 604 -17.75 26.94 -16.51
CA GLY A 604 -17.20 26.26 -15.31
C GLY A 604 -15.78 26.74 -14.92
N ILE A 605 -15.27 27.84 -15.45
CA ILE A 605 -13.94 28.40 -15.13
C ILE A 605 -14.11 29.65 -14.28
N SER A 606 -13.37 29.76 -13.17
CA SER A 606 -13.38 30.95 -12.31
C SER A 606 -12.98 32.21 -13.08
N GLN A 607 -13.53 33.36 -12.71
CA GLN A 607 -13.15 34.65 -13.28
C GLN A 607 -11.73 35.08 -12.87
N ILE A 608 -11.22 34.60 -11.75
CA ILE A 608 -9.89 34.90 -11.23
C ILE A 608 -9.13 33.60 -11.00
N ASP A 609 -7.87 33.58 -11.40
CA ASP A 609 -6.95 32.50 -11.07
C ASP A 609 -5.81 32.98 -10.18
N TYR A 610 -5.33 32.10 -9.31
CA TYR A 610 -4.31 32.37 -8.33
C TYR A 610 -3.05 31.55 -8.58
N ILE A 611 -1.94 32.22 -8.85
CA ILE A 611 -0.64 31.59 -9.05
C ILE A 611 0.24 31.94 -7.85
N ASN A 612 0.83 30.96 -7.20
CA ASN A 612 1.75 31.19 -6.11
C ASN A 612 3.12 31.65 -6.64
N VAL A 613 3.57 32.80 -6.19
CA VAL A 613 4.93 33.32 -6.44
C VAL A 613 5.80 32.96 -5.23
N ILE A 614 6.86 32.23 -5.48
CA ILE A 614 7.74 31.74 -4.40
C ILE A 614 9.18 32.15 -4.72
N SER A 615 9.84 32.83 -3.77
CA SER A 615 11.29 33.04 -3.85
C SER A 615 12.04 32.07 -2.96
N LEU A 616 13.22 31.69 -3.39
CA LEU A 616 14.18 30.93 -2.62
C LEU A 616 15.28 31.87 -2.12
N SER A 617 15.92 31.51 -0.99
CA SER A 617 17.15 32.19 -0.61
C SER A 617 18.16 32.17 -1.75
N LYS A 618 19.01 33.20 -1.87
CA LYS A 618 19.96 33.34 -2.99
C LYS A 618 20.78 32.06 -3.22
N LYS A 619 21.30 31.44 -2.16
CA LYS A 619 22.06 30.18 -2.25
C LYS A 619 21.23 29.01 -2.81
N ALA A 620 19.98 28.90 -2.34
CA ALA A 620 19.07 27.85 -2.80
C ALA A 620 18.65 28.07 -4.26
N TYR A 621 18.40 29.33 -4.66
CA TYR A 621 18.05 29.70 -6.03
C TYR A 621 19.20 29.41 -7.01
N GLU A 622 20.46 29.79 -6.67
CA GLU A 622 21.62 29.47 -7.46
C GLU A 622 21.86 27.96 -7.61
N SER A 623 21.62 27.21 -6.52
CA SER A 623 21.71 25.72 -6.56
C SER A 623 20.63 25.11 -7.46
N TYR A 624 19.42 25.65 -7.40
CA TYR A 624 18.33 25.22 -8.25
C TYR A 624 18.57 25.54 -9.73
N LEU A 625 19.05 26.75 -10.03
CA LEU A 625 19.42 27.13 -11.40
C LEU A 625 20.47 26.21 -12.02
N LYS A 626 21.44 25.73 -11.26
CA LYS A 626 22.42 24.74 -11.74
C LYS A 626 21.77 23.44 -12.19
N LYS A 627 20.68 23.01 -11.54
CA LYS A 627 19.96 21.80 -11.94
C LYS A 627 19.20 21.96 -13.25
N ILE A 628 18.63 23.15 -13.50
CA ILE A 628 17.84 23.46 -14.69
C ILE A 628 18.66 24.16 -15.80
N VAL A 629 20.00 24.18 -15.67
CA VAL A 629 20.94 24.82 -16.62
C VAL A 629 20.62 26.31 -16.83
N GLY A 630 20.32 27.00 -15.72
CA GLY A 630 20.06 28.45 -15.69
C GLY A 630 21.26 29.25 -15.18
N ASP A 631 21.27 30.57 -15.43
CA ASP A 631 22.23 31.53 -14.93
C ASP A 631 21.53 32.61 -14.11
N TYR A 632 22.07 32.93 -12.92
CA TYR A 632 21.45 33.86 -11.97
C TYR A 632 21.23 35.26 -12.58
N GLU A 633 22.27 35.83 -13.19
CA GLU A 633 22.19 37.18 -13.77
C GLU A 633 21.16 37.28 -14.89
N THR A 634 20.92 36.18 -15.61
CA THR A 634 19.93 36.13 -16.68
C THR A 634 18.50 36.01 -16.13
N TYR A 635 18.32 35.29 -15.02
CA TYR A 635 16.97 34.92 -14.52
C TYR A 635 16.54 35.66 -13.24
N LYS A 636 17.36 36.54 -12.67
CA LYS A 636 17.04 37.26 -11.43
C LYS A 636 15.81 38.16 -11.51
N ASP A 637 15.46 38.67 -12.69
CA ASP A 637 14.32 39.56 -12.93
C ASP A 637 13.17 38.87 -13.71
N GLU A 638 13.23 37.55 -13.90
CA GLU A 638 12.24 36.78 -14.63
C GLU A 638 11.77 35.59 -13.75
N ALA A 639 10.62 34.98 -14.05
CA ALA A 639 10.09 33.85 -13.30
C ALA A 639 10.33 32.51 -14.01
N ILE A 640 10.60 31.49 -13.20
CA ILE A 640 10.62 30.08 -13.65
C ILE A 640 9.22 29.53 -13.43
N LEU A 641 8.57 29.05 -14.49
CA LEU A 641 7.23 28.47 -14.41
C LEU A 641 7.31 26.98 -14.10
N ILE A 642 6.60 26.55 -13.05
CA ILE A 642 6.27 25.17 -12.76
C ILE A 642 4.75 25.06 -12.82
N ASP A 643 4.21 24.32 -13.77
CA ASP A 643 2.77 24.11 -13.94
C ASP A 643 2.38 22.66 -14.22
N ASN A 644 3.29 21.72 -13.94
CA ASN A 644 3.05 20.29 -14.05
C ASN A 644 2.21 19.78 -12.86
N ASN A 645 0.89 19.86 -13.02
CA ASN A 645 -0.09 19.65 -11.97
C ASN A 645 -0.52 18.18 -11.90
N ILE A 646 -0.75 17.68 -10.70
CA ILE A 646 -1.17 16.31 -10.43
C ILE A 646 -2.58 16.29 -9.89
N ASN A 647 -3.48 15.55 -10.53
CA ASN A 647 -4.88 15.44 -10.16
C ASN A 647 -5.43 14.03 -10.41
N THR A 648 -6.69 13.82 -10.09
CA THR A 648 -7.43 12.59 -10.42
C THR A 648 -8.52 12.88 -11.44
N ASP A 649 -8.72 11.98 -12.42
CA ASP A 649 -9.83 12.08 -13.37
C ASP A 649 -11.15 11.65 -12.71
N VAL A 650 -12.25 11.74 -13.47
CA VAL A 650 -13.61 11.36 -13.01
C VAL A 650 -13.73 9.86 -12.63
N ASN A 651 -12.78 9.03 -13.02
CA ASN A 651 -12.74 7.60 -12.70
C ASN A 651 -11.80 7.30 -11.54
N GLY A 652 -11.22 8.32 -10.90
CA GLY A 652 -10.23 8.17 -9.83
C GLY A 652 -8.81 7.83 -10.33
N LYS A 653 -8.55 7.91 -11.64
CA LYS A 653 -7.21 7.72 -12.21
C LYS A 653 -6.37 8.98 -11.98
N ARG A 654 -5.18 8.82 -11.40
CA ARG A 654 -4.22 9.91 -11.27
C ARG A 654 -3.69 10.33 -12.65
N ILE A 655 -3.89 11.58 -12.98
CA ILE A 655 -3.45 12.22 -14.21
C ILE A 655 -2.48 13.36 -13.90
N GLN A 656 -1.63 13.68 -14.84
CA GLN A 656 -0.63 14.72 -14.70
C GLN A 656 -0.52 15.52 -16.00
N GLY A 657 -0.43 16.84 -15.89
CA GLY A 657 -0.30 17.69 -17.07
C GLY A 657 -0.07 19.15 -16.75
N SER A 658 0.30 19.90 -17.76
CA SER A 658 0.46 21.34 -17.70
C SER A 658 -0.89 22.05 -17.74
N MET A 659 -1.07 23.05 -16.87
CA MET A 659 -2.29 23.87 -16.83
C MET A 659 -2.35 24.84 -18.02
N TYR A 660 -1.21 25.44 -18.36
CA TYR A 660 -1.11 26.51 -19.36
C TYR A 660 -0.23 26.13 -20.54
N THR A 661 -0.54 26.72 -21.69
CA THR A 661 0.25 26.58 -22.92
C THR A 661 1.50 27.47 -22.94
N TRP A 662 1.73 28.25 -21.91
CA TRP A 662 2.84 29.20 -21.79
C TRP A 662 4.21 28.60 -22.01
N LYS A 663 5.09 29.42 -22.58
CA LYS A 663 6.45 29.04 -22.97
C LYS A 663 7.46 30.11 -22.52
N LYS A 664 8.73 29.78 -22.63
CA LYS A 664 9.83 30.73 -22.41
C LYS A 664 9.64 31.99 -23.25
N GLY A 665 9.71 33.16 -22.57
CA GLY A 665 9.59 34.48 -23.19
C GLY A 665 8.20 35.06 -23.11
N ASP A 666 7.15 34.29 -22.81
CA ASP A 666 5.80 34.80 -22.64
C ASP A 666 5.71 35.70 -21.39
N ILE A 667 4.81 36.68 -21.47
CA ILE A 667 4.56 37.65 -20.39
C ILE A 667 3.14 37.43 -19.89
N VAL A 668 3.02 37.17 -18.58
CA VAL A 668 1.74 37.02 -17.88
C VAL A 668 1.47 38.28 -17.09
N THR A 669 0.29 38.87 -17.29
CA THR A 669 -0.16 40.10 -16.62
C THR A 669 -1.18 39.73 -15.52
N GLY A 670 -1.03 40.30 -14.34
CA GLY A 670 -1.91 40.10 -13.20
C GLY A 670 -1.56 41.04 -12.05
N LYS A 671 -2.16 40.82 -10.90
CA LYS A 671 -2.02 41.69 -9.73
C LYS A 671 -1.34 40.98 -8.56
N ILE A 672 -0.56 41.73 -7.81
CA ILE A 672 -0.02 41.33 -6.51
C ILE A 672 -0.29 42.52 -5.56
N ASN A 673 -1.04 42.29 -4.49
CA ASN A 673 -1.47 43.32 -3.57
C ASN A 673 -2.08 44.54 -4.31
N ASP A 674 -3.07 44.28 -5.17
CA ASP A 674 -3.79 45.25 -6.00
C ASP A 674 -2.94 46.08 -7.02
N LYS A 675 -1.64 45.79 -7.11
CA LYS A 675 -0.74 46.42 -8.08
C LYS A 675 -0.53 45.49 -9.29
N GLU A 676 -0.62 46.04 -10.49
CA GLU A 676 -0.41 45.30 -11.73
C GLU A 676 1.09 45.00 -11.97
N TYR A 677 1.39 43.76 -12.31
CA TYR A 677 2.73 43.29 -12.64
C TYR A 677 2.70 42.49 -13.95
N ASN A 678 3.77 42.61 -14.72
CA ASN A 678 4.04 41.83 -15.92
C ASN A 678 5.19 40.86 -15.63
N ILE A 679 4.87 39.58 -15.44
CA ILE A 679 5.85 38.53 -15.12
C ILE A 679 6.27 37.84 -16.41
N LYS A 680 7.55 37.93 -16.75
CA LYS A 680 8.12 37.26 -17.93
C LYS A 680 8.63 35.87 -17.53
N ILE A 681 8.29 34.85 -18.33
CA ILE A 681 8.69 33.45 -18.11
C ILE A 681 10.11 33.22 -18.69
N ALA A 682 11.06 32.99 -17.78
CA ALA A 682 12.46 32.68 -18.11
C ALA A 682 12.61 31.25 -18.67
N ILE A 683 11.96 30.28 -18.03
CA ILE A 683 11.95 28.87 -18.41
C ILE A 683 10.72 28.19 -17.82
N LYS A 684 10.23 27.15 -18.47
CA LYS A 684 9.23 26.20 -17.96
C LYS A 684 9.91 24.89 -17.65
N THR A 685 9.70 24.34 -16.44
CA THR A 685 10.37 23.13 -15.96
C THR A 685 9.43 22.29 -15.09
N GLU A 686 9.73 20.99 -14.99
CA GLU A 686 9.07 20.05 -14.07
C GLU A 686 9.88 19.85 -12.78
N GLU A 687 11.14 20.34 -12.74
CA GLU A 687 12.00 20.25 -11.57
C GLU A 687 11.49 21.18 -10.46
N ILE A 688 11.20 20.62 -9.30
CA ILE A 688 10.69 21.34 -8.14
C ILE A 688 11.86 21.65 -7.19
N PRO A 689 12.05 22.92 -6.77
CA PRO A 689 13.11 23.27 -5.83
C PRO A 689 12.80 22.84 -4.39
N ASN A 690 13.80 22.85 -3.52
CA ASN A 690 13.66 22.57 -2.10
C ASN A 690 12.64 23.52 -1.45
N GLY A 691 11.78 22.97 -0.59
CA GLY A 691 10.78 23.73 0.12
C GLY A 691 9.60 24.19 -0.76
N VAL A 692 9.42 23.58 -1.91
CA VAL A 692 8.23 23.76 -2.74
C VAL A 692 7.55 22.41 -2.90
N GLU A 693 6.25 22.37 -2.62
CA GLU A 693 5.47 21.14 -2.72
C GLU A 693 5.05 20.84 -4.16
N ASN A 694 4.66 19.59 -4.41
CA ASN A 694 4.06 19.23 -5.68
C ASN A 694 2.77 20.00 -5.92
N LEU A 695 2.52 20.34 -7.17
CA LEU A 695 1.30 21.02 -7.59
C LEU A 695 0.10 20.07 -7.59
N TYR A 696 -0.92 20.45 -6.83
CA TYR A 696 -2.24 19.82 -6.81
C TYR A 696 -3.33 20.88 -6.97
N ASN A 697 -4.55 20.47 -7.33
CA ASN A 697 -5.74 21.31 -7.27
C ASN A 697 -5.67 22.57 -8.15
N ALA A 698 -5.25 22.42 -9.39
CA ALA A 698 -5.30 23.47 -10.41
C ALA A 698 -4.36 24.67 -10.19
N ASN A 699 -3.28 24.49 -9.45
CA ASN A 699 -2.30 25.56 -9.16
C ASN A 699 -1.13 25.57 -10.14
N ALA A 700 -0.40 26.70 -10.17
CA ALA A 700 0.90 26.85 -10.80
C ALA A 700 1.84 27.63 -9.88
N TYR A 701 3.16 27.54 -10.11
CA TYR A 701 4.16 28.29 -9.36
C TYR A 701 5.00 29.16 -10.30
N PHE A 702 5.22 30.42 -9.88
CA PHE A 702 6.32 31.25 -10.36
C PHE A 702 7.44 31.22 -9.32
N ILE A 703 8.54 30.57 -9.67
CA ILE A 703 9.74 30.59 -8.82
C ILE A 703 10.61 31.76 -9.26
N VAL A 704 10.92 32.66 -8.33
CA VAL A 704 11.61 33.92 -8.59
C VAL A 704 12.84 34.08 -7.69
N SER A 705 13.71 35.00 -8.03
CA SER A 705 14.81 35.39 -7.15
C SER A 705 14.32 36.14 -5.89
N GLU A 706 15.12 36.15 -4.84
CA GLU A 706 14.84 36.95 -3.65
C GLU A 706 14.78 38.46 -4.00
N GLU A 707 15.66 38.94 -4.88
CA GLU A 707 15.66 40.34 -5.34
C GLU A 707 14.35 40.70 -6.10
N PHE A 708 13.79 39.80 -6.85
CA PHE A 708 12.49 39.98 -7.51
C PHE A 708 11.35 40.02 -6.49
N MET A 709 11.35 39.12 -5.51
CA MET A 709 10.34 39.07 -4.46
C MET A 709 10.36 40.36 -3.61
N ASP A 710 11.52 40.87 -3.29
CA ASP A 710 11.66 42.11 -2.51
C ASP A 710 11.10 43.34 -3.25
N LYS A 711 11.08 43.34 -4.62
CA LYS A 711 10.43 44.38 -5.43
C LYS A 711 8.90 44.30 -5.41
N ILE A 712 8.34 43.09 -5.39
CA ILE A 712 6.88 42.86 -5.43
C ILE A 712 6.24 42.76 -4.05
N GLY A 713 7.05 42.56 -3.00
CA GLY A 713 6.60 42.27 -1.63
C GLY A 713 6.23 40.81 -1.44
N TYR A 714 6.16 40.36 -0.17
CA TYR A 714 5.74 38.97 0.16
C TYR A 714 4.70 38.99 1.27
N LYS A 715 3.81 37.98 1.30
CA LYS A 715 2.79 37.79 2.35
C LYS A 715 3.29 36.90 3.48
N SER A 716 4.05 35.85 3.17
CA SER A 716 4.55 34.92 4.18
C SER A 716 5.98 34.47 3.87
N ALA A 717 6.68 34.05 4.92
CA ALA A 717 7.98 33.41 4.83
C ALA A 717 7.99 32.11 5.62
N THR A 718 8.58 31.08 5.04
CA THR A 718 8.67 29.74 5.64
C THR A 718 10.10 29.24 5.53
N LEU A 719 10.62 28.68 6.62
CA LEU A 719 11.94 28.05 6.65
C LEU A 719 11.77 26.54 6.42
N TYR A 720 12.52 26.01 5.46
CA TYR A 720 12.64 24.59 5.18
C TYR A 720 14.07 24.16 5.47
N ALA A 721 14.26 23.19 6.34
CA ALA A 721 15.55 22.68 6.73
C ALA A 721 15.70 21.19 6.44
N GLN A 722 16.86 20.79 5.91
CA GLN A 722 17.33 19.40 5.87
C GLN A 722 18.28 19.22 7.07
N SER A 723 17.70 19.05 8.24
CA SER A 723 18.44 18.80 9.47
C SER A 723 19.10 17.43 9.47
N ASN A 724 20.29 17.31 10.08
CA ASN A 724 20.94 16.03 10.34
C ASN A 724 20.32 15.28 11.53
N ASP A 725 19.67 15.99 12.44
CA ASP A 725 18.98 15.49 13.63
C ASP A 725 17.79 16.42 13.93
N ALA A 726 16.64 16.12 13.33
CA ALA A 726 15.45 16.95 13.43
C ALA A 726 14.87 16.97 14.86
N ASP A 727 15.06 15.91 15.65
CA ASP A 727 14.61 15.85 17.04
C ASP A 727 15.43 16.75 17.95
N LYS A 728 16.70 16.96 17.60
CA LYS A 728 17.57 17.88 18.32
C LYS A 728 17.30 19.32 17.91
N LEU A 729 17.09 19.57 16.62
CA LEU A 729 16.68 20.87 16.10
C LEU A 729 15.34 21.30 16.72
N ASP A 730 14.41 20.39 16.91
CA ASP A 730 13.12 20.67 17.55
C ASP A 730 13.30 21.21 18.98
N LYS A 731 14.21 20.62 19.76
CA LYS A 731 14.57 21.10 21.11
C LYS A 731 15.27 22.45 21.08
N GLU A 732 16.15 22.70 20.11
CA GLU A 732 16.83 24.00 19.93
C GLU A 732 15.81 25.09 19.57
N VAL A 733 14.83 24.79 18.70
CA VAL A 733 13.74 25.72 18.34
C VAL A 733 12.83 25.98 19.54
N GLU A 734 12.47 24.96 20.33
CA GLU A 734 11.70 25.13 21.55
C GLU A 734 12.45 25.96 22.61
N GLN A 735 13.76 25.78 22.74
CA GLN A 735 14.58 26.62 23.59
C GLN A 735 14.60 28.06 23.08
N TYR A 736 14.77 28.30 21.78
CA TYR A 736 14.70 29.61 21.16
C TYR A 736 13.35 30.31 21.42
N LYS A 737 12.23 29.57 21.28
CA LYS A 737 10.89 30.11 21.64
C LYS A 737 10.85 30.58 23.10
N ASN A 738 11.34 29.75 24.02
CA ASN A 738 11.32 30.06 25.43
C ASN A 738 12.18 31.30 25.78
N ASP A 739 13.39 31.38 25.20
CA ASP A 739 14.33 32.48 25.42
C ASP A 739 13.80 33.82 24.87
N ASN A 740 12.96 33.77 23.82
CA ASN A 740 12.37 34.95 23.18
C ASN A 740 10.88 35.19 23.54
N ASN A 741 10.31 34.43 24.49
CA ASN A 741 8.92 34.47 24.91
C ASN A 741 7.90 34.32 23.76
N LEU A 742 8.25 33.48 22.75
CA LEU A 742 7.38 33.19 21.62
C LEU A 742 6.43 32.03 21.95
N THR A 743 5.19 32.11 21.42
CA THR A 743 4.19 31.06 21.53
C THR A 743 4.11 30.25 20.25
N ASP A 744 3.37 29.13 20.26
CA ASP A 744 3.07 28.37 19.04
C ASP A 744 2.22 29.17 18.04
N SER A 745 1.55 30.22 18.48
CA SER A 745 0.84 31.16 17.59
C SER A 745 1.80 32.08 16.83
N ASP A 746 2.94 32.44 17.43
CA ASP A 746 3.95 33.29 16.80
C ASP A 746 4.87 32.47 15.88
N LEU A 747 5.27 31.28 16.33
CA LEU A 747 6.22 30.43 15.66
C LEU A 747 5.79 28.95 15.75
N TYR A 748 5.41 28.38 14.63
CA TYR A 748 5.04 26.99 14.53
C TYR A 748 6.13 26.20 13.80
N ALA A 749 6.68 25.20 14.48
CA ALA A 749 7.69 24.29 13.92
C ALA A 749 7.10 22.90 13.74
N PHE A 750 7.45 22.24 12.64
CA PHE A 750 6.98 20.92 12.31
C PHE A 750 8.13 19.98 11.93
N ASN A 751 8.40 19.01 12.81
CA ASN A 751 9.35 17.94 12.55
C ASN A 751 8.67 16.87 11.67
N MET A 752 9.13 16.73 10.42
CA MET A 752 8.60 15.77 9.46
C MET A 752 9.31 14.42 9.49
N GLU A 753 10.36 14.29 10.31
CA GLU A 753 11.21 13.09 10.27
C GLU A 753 10.43 11.82 10.60
N GLU A 754 9.51 11.87 11.57
CA GLU A 754 8.64 10.74 11.88
C GLU A 754 7.71 10.38 10.73
N SER A 755 7.11 11.37 10.05
CA SER A 755 6.25 11.14 8.89
C SER A 755 7.03 10.51 7.74
N ILE A 756 8.23 11.05 7.44
CA ILE A 756 9.12 10.51 6.40
C ILE A 756 9.58 9.09 6.74
N LYS A 757 9.92 8.83 8.00
CA LYS A 757 10.26 7.48 8.48
C LYS A 757 9.08 6.53 8.32
N ALA A 758 7.87 6.93 8.66
CA ALA A 758 6.66 6.14 8.51
C ALA A 758 6.36 5.83 7.04
N GLU A 759 6.48 6.81 6.14
CA GLU A 759 6.34 6.63 4.69
C GLU A 759 7.38 5.64 4.14
N ASN A 760 8.65 5.82 4.49
CA ASN A 760 9.73 4.91 4.10
C ASN A 760 9.53 3.50 4.66
N ALA A 761 8.96 3.38 5.85
CA ALA A 761 8.64 2.10 6.46
C ALA A 761 7.59 1.32 5.64
N VAL A 762 6.56 1.97 5.12
CA VAL A 762 5.56 1.35 4.23
C VAL A 762 6.22 0.81 2.96
N VAL A 763 7.07 1.62 2.32
CA VAL A 763 7.82 1.21 1.11
C VAL A 763 8.75 0.04 1.42
N LEU A 764 9.43 0.06 2.56
CA LEU A 764 10.31 -1.01 3.02
C LEU A 764 9.54 -2.32 3.27
N VAL A 765 8.38 -2.25 3.93
CA VAL A 765 7.50 -3.41 4.17
C VAL A 765 7.06 -4.04 2.86
N ILE A 766 6.54 -3.23 1.94
CA ILE A 766 6.13 -3.70 0.61
C ILE A 766 7.32 -4.37 -0.09
N SER A 767 8.51 -3.76 -0.02
CA SER A 767 9.76 -4.30 -0.58
C SER A 767 10.10 -5.68 -0.03
N ILE A 768 10.10 -5.85 1.28
CA ILE A 768 10.42 -7.11 1.96
C ILE A 768 9.48 -8.21 1.48
N PHE A 769 8.18 -7.93 1.42
CA PHE A 769 7.19 -8.90 0.95
C PHE A 769 7.41 -9.29 -0.51
N LEU A 770 7.60 -8.32 -1.39
CA LEU A 770 7.75 -8.55 -2.81
C LEU A 770 9.06 -9.28 -3.13
N TYR A 771 10.18 -8.93 -2.51
CA TYR A 771 11.44 -9.66 -2.66
C TYR A 771 11.38 -11.05 -2.04
N GLY A 772 10.65 -11.23 -0.94
CA GLY A 772 10.35 -12.54 -0.36
C GLY A 772 9.64 -13.45 -1.37
N PHE A 773 8.62 -12.94 -2.07
CA PHE A 773 7.93 -13.68 -3.14
C PHE A 773 8.85 -14.02 -4.31
N ILE A 774 9.68 -13.08 -4.78
CA ILE A 774 10.69 -13.36 -5.81
C ILE A 774 11.61 -14.50 -5.36
N GLY A 775 12.08 -14.47 -4.12
CA GLY A 775 12.96 -15.48 -3.56
C GLY A 775 12.34 -16.88 -3.63
N VAL A 776 11.10 -17.03 -3.16
CA VAL A 776 10.41 -18.35 -3.18
C VAL A 776 10.10 -18.80 -4.61
N ILE A 777 9.64 -17.93 -5.49
CA ILE A 777 9.37 -18.30 -6.91
C ILE A 777 10.67 -18.67 -7.61
N THR A 778 11.75 -18.00 -7.30
CA THR A 778 13.08 -18.33 -7.79
C THR A 778 13.51 -19.74 -7.34
N LEU A 779 13.31 -20.09 -6.06
CA LEU A 779 13.57 -21.42 -5.53
C LEU A 779 12.72 -22.51 -6.23
N ILE A 780 11.45 -22.22 -6.50
CA ILE A 780 10.58 -23.09 -7.28
C ILE A 780 11.14 -23.28 -8.70
N GLY A 781 11.57 -22.20 -9.34
CA GLY A 781 12.22 -22.22 -10.66
C GLY A 781 13.49 -23.06 -10.68
N ILE A 782 14.38 -22.88 -9.71
CA ILE A 782 15.61 -23.66 -9.53
C ILE A 782 15.30 -25.15 -9.40
N THR A 783 14.39 -25.47 -8.48
CA THR A 783 13.98 -26.86 -8.21
C THR A 783 13.42 -27.54 -9.47
N ASN A 784 12.63 -26.79 -10.24
CA ASN A 784 12.06 -27.29 -11.50
C ASN A 784 13.12 -27.54 -12.58
N ILE A 785 14.04 -26.60 -12.78
CA ILE A 785 15.16 -26.73 -13.74
C ILE A 785 16.07 -27.87 -13.31
N PHE A 786 16.41 -27.95 -12.02
CA PHE A 786 17.24 -29.03 -11.45
C PHE A 786 16.62 -30.40 -11.70
N ASN A 787 15.36 -30.57 -11.35
CA ASN A 787 14.66 -31.84 -11.53
C ASN A 787 14.59 -32.24 -13.01
N THR A 788 14.27 -31.31 -13.90
CA THR A 788 14.13 -31.56 -15.34
C THR A 788 15.46 -31.92 -15.99
N ILE A 789 16.53 -31.19 -15.71
CA ILE A 789 17.86 -31.48 -16.30
C ILE A 789 18.41 -32.81 -15.76
N THR A 790 18.37 -33.01 -14.44
CA THR A 790 18.90 -34.22 -13.81
C THR A 790 18.20 -35.47 -14.31
N THR A 791 16.88 -35.41 -14.47
CA THR A 791 16.11 -36.54 -14.99
C THR A 791 16.38 -36.80 -16.48
N ASN A 792 16.46 -35.74 -17.29
CA ASN A 792 16.79 -35.88 -18.69
C ASN A 792 18.16 -36.53 -18.89
N MET A 793 19.13 -36.16 -18.07
CA MET A 793 20.46 -36.78 -18.04
C MET A 793 20.42 -38.26 -17.61
N ASN A 794 19.61 -38.59 -16.58
CA ASN A 794 19.44 -39.98 -16.14
C ASN A 794 18.79 -40.88 -17.20
N LEU A 795 17.78 -40.37 -17.92
CA LEU A 795 17.11 -41.12 -18.99
C LEU A 795 18.01 -41.43 -20.20
N ARG A 796 19.14 -40.71 -20.33
CA ARG A 796 20.11 -40.85 -21.40
C ARG A 796 21.39 -41.57 -21.00
N LYS A 797 21.45 -42.18 -19.81
CA LYS A 797 22.63 -42.85 -19.29
C LYS A 797 23.18 -43.90 -20.23
N LYS A 798 22.31 -44.78 -20.83
CA LYS A 798 22.71 -45.80 -21.81
C LYS A 798 23.32 -45.16 -23.06
N GLU A 799 22.71 -44.08 -23.60
CA GLU A 799 23.24 -43.35 -24.75
C GLU A 799 24.64 -42.81 -24.45
N PHE A 800 24.85 -42.26 -23.27
CA PHE A 800 26.15 -41.73 -22.82
C PHE A 800 27.18 -42.83 -22.60
N ALA A 801 26.78 -43.98 -22.06
CA ALA A 801 27.65 -45.13 -21.89
C ALA A 801 28.10 -45.68 -23.25
N MET A 802 27.19 -45.81 -24.24
CA MET A 802 27.51 -46.22 -25.61
C MET A 802 28.49 -45.24 -26.28
N LEU A 803 28.30 -43.92 -26.15
CA LEU A 803 29.23 -42.92 -26.71
C LEU A 803 30.63 -43.03 -26.11
N LYS A 804 30.74 -43.31 -24.81
CA LYS A 804 32.02 -43.53 -24.13
C LYS A 804 32.66 -44.87 -24.54
N SER A 805 31.88 -45.93 -24.79
CA SER A 805 32.42 -47.24 -25.25
C SER A 805 32.94 -47.22 -26.69
N ILE A 806 32.46 -46.29 -27.52
CA ILE A 806 32.94 -46.05 -28.90
C ILE A 806 34.22 -45.15 -28.88
N GLY A 807 34.74 -44.74 -27.69
CA GLY A 807 35.99 -44.03 -27.56
C GLY A 807 35.86 -42.52 -27.31
N MET A 808 34.66 -42.01 -27.01
CA MET A 808 34.49 -40.56 -26.63
C MET A 808 35.23 -40.26 -25.34
N THR A 809 36.16 -39.30 -25.40
CA THR A 809 36.93 -38.87 -24.24
C THR A 809 36.10 -38.10 -23.24
N LYS A 810 36.51 -38.10 -21.96
CA LYS A 810 35.85 -37.35 -20.90
C LYS A 810 35.74 -35.82 -21.20
N ARG A 811 36.75 -35.28 -21.91
CA ARG A 811 36.76 -33.85 -22.31
C ARG A 811 35.70 -33.59 -23.40
N GLU A 812 35.61 -34.43 -24.41
CA GLU A 812 34.62 -34.29 -25.50
C GLU A 812 33.19 -34.47 -24.98
N PHE A 813 32.99 -35.47 -24.12
CA PHE A 813 31.71 -35.68 -23.43
C PHE A 813 31.27 -34.43 -22.65
N ASN A 814 32.13 -33.90 -21.79
CA ASN A 814 31.82 -32.71 -21.00
C ASN A 814 31.57 -31.49 -21.90
N ARG A 815 32.28 -31.36 -23.02
CA ARG A 815 32.07 -30.27 -23.99
C ARG A 815 30.72 -30.40 -24.69
N MET A 816 30.37 -31.61 -25.13
CA MET A 816 29.08 -31.91 -25.76
C MET A 816 27.93 -31.53 -24.83
N ILE A 817 27.97 -31.98 -23.56
CA ILE A 817 26.93 -31.72 -22.57
C ILE A 817 26.82 -30.22 -22.23
N ARG A 818 27.95 -29.53 -22.09
CA ARG A 818 27.95 -28.06 -21.87
C ARG A 818 27.30 -27.33 -23.04
N LEU A 819 27.60 -27.65 -24.26
CA LEU A 819 27.03 -27.01 -25.44
C LEU A 819 25.53 -27.33 -25.57
N GLU A 820 25.11 -28.56 -25.27
CA GLU A 820 23.69 -28.93 -25.23
C GLU A 820 22.93 -28.06 -24.23
N SER A 821 23.51 -27.80 -23.08
CA SER A 821 22.90 -26.98 -22.03
C SER A 821 22.83 -25.51 -22.39
N ILE A 822 23.87 -24.97 -23.01
CA ILE A 822 23.88 -23.60 -23.53
C ILE A 822 22.74 -23.44 -24.55
N PHE A 823 22.54 -24.42 -25.44
CA PHE A 823 21.44 -24.37 -26.38
C PHE A 823 20.04 -24.41 -25.69
N TYR A 824 19.88 -25.16 -24.57
CA TYR A 824 18.66 -25.08 -23.75
C TYR A 824 18.46 -23.66 -23.21
N GLY A 825 19.48 -23.07 -22.60
CA GLY A 825 19.42 -21.72 -22.02
C GLY A 825 19.11 -20.66 -23.06
N VAL A 826 19.91 -20.59 -24.13
CA VAL A 826 19.74 -19.59 -25.18
C VAL A 826 18.34 -19.66 -25.82
N LYS A 827 17.90 -20.88 -26.17
CA LYS A 827 16.57 -21.04 -26.77
C LYS A 827 15.45 -20.63 -25.82
N SER A 828 15.61 -20.92 -24.53
CA SER A 828 14.62 -20.54 -23.52
C SER A 828 14.58 -19.05 -23.32
N LEU A 829 15.71 -18.35 -23.34
CA LEU A 829 15.80 -16.90 -23.23
C LEU A 829 15.24 -16.21 -24.48
N VAL A 830 15.59 -16.67 -25.69
CA VAL A 830 15.07 -16.10 -26.96
C VAL A 830 13.55 -16.17 -27.07
N ILE A 831 12.91 -17.16 -26.46
CA ILE A 831 11.45 -17.27 -26.45
C ILE A 831 10.85 -16.64 -25.19
N GLY A 832 11.49 -16.82 -24.03
CA GLY A 832 10.97 -16.40 -22.74
C GLY A 832 11.01 -14.88 -22.56
N ILE A 833 12.08 -14.22 -23.00
CA ILE A 833 12.19 -12.74 -22.85
C ILE A 833 11.09 -12.01 -23.62
N PRO A 834 10.82 -12.27 -24.92
CA PRO A 834 9.71 -11.60 -25.61
C PRO A 834 8.35 -11.82 -24.96
N ILE A 835 8.06 -13.06 -24.51
CA ILE A 835 6.80 -13.34 -23.80
C ILE A 835 6.77 -12.59 -22.44
N GLY A 836 7.90 -12.53 -21.73
CA GLY A 836 8.02 -11.76 -20.50
C GLY A 836 7.78 -10.27 -20.71
N ILE A 837 8.30 -9.68 -21.80
CA ILE A 837 8.06 -8.28 -22.18
C ILE A 837 6.58 -8.04 -22.49
N VAL A 838 5.92 -8.94 -23.21
CA VAL A 838 4.46 -8.81 -23.49
C VAL A 838 3.66 -8.83 -22.19
N LEU A 839 4.00 -9.72 -21.24
CA LEU A 839 3.35 -9.73 -19.93
C LEU A 839 3.68 -8.49 -19.11
N SER A 840 4.92 -7.98 -19.18
CA SER A 840 5.32 -6.71 -18.56
C SER A 840 4.47 -5.55 -19.08
N TYR A 841 4.21 -5.50 -20.39
CA TYR A 841 3.31 -4.52 -20.98
C TYR A 841 1.87 -4.68 -20.48
N GLY A 842 1.41 -5.92 -20.32
CA GLY A 842 0.10 -6.18 -19.71
C GLY A 842 0.01 -5.69 -18.25
N MET A 843 1.09 -5.85 -17.46
CA MET A 843 1.17 -5.28 -16.11
C MET A 843 1.12 -3.75 -16.12
N TYR A 844 1.91 -3.13 -17.01
CA TYR A 844 1.87 -1.68 -17.21
C TYR A 844 0.42 -1.18 -17.44
N LYS A 845 -0.34 -1.84 -18.32
CA LYS A 845 -1.75 -1.45 -18.59
C LYS A 845 -2.67 -1.58 -17.37
N VAL A 846 -2.40 -2.48 -16.46
CA VAL A 846 -3.16 -2.59 -15.19
C VAL A 846 -2.89 -1.37 -14.29
N PHE A 847 -1.63 -0.98 -14.15
CA PHE A 847 -1.26 0.18 -13.34
C PHE A 847 -1.61 1.51 -14.00
N GLU A 848 -1.53 1.61 -15.34
CA GLU A 848 -1.92 2.80 -16.11
C GLU A 848 -3.40 3.19 -15.90
N ASN A 849 -4.26 2.21 -15.60
CA ASN A 849 -5.66 2.49 -15.27
C ASN A 849 -5.83 3.25 -13.94
N SER A 850 -4.88 3.11 -13.03
CA SER A 850 -4.92 3.79 -11.73
C SER A 850 -4.10 5.08 -11.70
N MET A 851 -3.07 5.15 -12.55
CA MET A 851 -2.15 6.28 -12.60
C MET A 851 -1.53 6.39 -13.98
N GLU A 852 -1.45 7.61 -14.50
CA GLU A 852 -0.74 7.89 -15.75
C GLU A 852 0.77 7.69 -15.56
N MET A 853 1.36 6.82 -16.35
CA MET A 853 2.80 6.53 -16.31
C MET A 853 3.29 5.99 -17.65
N GLU A 854 4.55 6.19 -17.96
CA GLU A 854 5.16 5.65 -19.16
C GLU A 854 5.57 4.18 -19.01
N TYR A 855 5.48 3.45 -20.14
CA TYR A 855 6.00 2.09 -20.20
C TYR A 855 7.53 2.08 -20.15
N VAL A 856 8.10 1.39 -19.16
CA VAL A 856 9.53 1.17 -19.05
C VAL A 856 9.87 -0.30 -19.23
N LEU A 857 10.73 -0.56 -20.19
CA LEU A 857 11.24 -1.90 -20.45
C LEU A 857 11.96 -2.44 -19.21
N PRO A 858 11.64 -3.65 -18.70
CA PRO A 858 12.26 -4.20 -17.49
C PRO A 858 13.68 -4.74 -17.75
N TYR A 859 14.59 -3.86 -18.21
CA TYR A 859 15.95 -4.26 -18.61
C TYR A 859 16.77 -4.87 -17.47
N LYS A 860 16.59 -4.38 -16.23
CA LYS A 860 17.24 -4.94 -15.04
C LYS A 860 16.79 -6.37 -14.78
N ALA A 861 15.47 -6.64 -14.85
CA ALA A 861 14.92 -7.97 -14.68
C ALA A 861 15.36 -8.93 -15.80
N ILE A 862 15.45 -8.45 -17.04
CA ILE A 862 15.93 -9.22 -18.19
C ILE A 862 17.40 -9.62 -17.98
N ALA A 863 18.26 -8.67 -17.58
CA ALA A 863 19.66 -8.94 -17.30
C ALA A 863 19.85 -9.97 -16.17
N VAL A 864 19.12 -9.79 -15.07
CA VAL A 864 19.14 -10.75 -13.94
C VAL A 864 18.65 -12.12 -14.39
N ALA A 865 17.57 -12.23 -15.17
CA ALA A 865 17.07 -13.49 -15.68
C ALA A 865 18.09 -14.21 -16.59
N MET A 866 18.82 -13.47 -17.45
CA MET A 866 19.88 -14.03 -18.28
C MET A 866 21.03 -14.60 -17.43
N ILE A 867 21.51 -13.84 -16.45
CA ILE A 867 22.60 -14.27 -15.54
C ILE A 867 22.13 -15.48 -14.74
N PHE A 868 20.93 -15.43 -14.18
CA PHE A 868 20.33 -16.49 -13.38
C PHE A 868 20.22 -17.81 -14.15
N VAL A 869 19.69 -17.80 -15.39
CA VAL A 869 19.61 -18.99 -16.25
C VAL A 869 20.99 -19.55 -16.56
N ALA A 870 21.96 -18.69 -16.88
CA ALA A 870 23.33 -19.12 -17.17
C ALA A 870 24.00 -19.80 -15.95
N VAL A 871 23.92 -19.18 -14.77
CA VAL A 871 24.51 -19.69 -13.53
C VAL A 871 23.86 -21.02 -13.11
N ILE A 872 22.51 -21.07 -13.09
CA ILE A 872 21.79 -22.28 -12.67
C ILE A 872 22.05 -23.44 -13.60
N ILE A 873 21.98 -23.23 -14.91
CA ILE A 873 22.31 -24.28 -15.88
C ILE A 873 23.76 -24.75 -15.67
N GLY A 874 24.70 -23.84 -15.46
CA GLY A 874 26.10 -24.15 -15.18
C GLY A 874 26.29 -25.05 -13.95
N ILE A 875 25.67 -24.68 -12.82
CA ILE A 875 25.75 -25.44 -11.57
C ILE A 875 25.12 -26.83 -11.71
N ILE A 876 23.88 -26.89 -12.25
CA ILE A 876 23.15 -28.16 -12.40
C ILE A 876 23.90 -29.13 -13.35
N MET A 877 24.49 -28.59 -14.41
CA MET A 877 25.26 -29.42 -15.35
C MET A 877 26.55 -29.91 -14.75
N LYS A 878 27.28 -29.10 -14.00
CA LYS A 878 28.49 -29.52 -13.26
C LYS A 878 28.15 -30.69 -12.32
N TYR A 879 27.06 -30.59 -11.59
CA TYR A 879 26.56 -31.63 -10.69
C TYR A 879 26.17 -32.92 -11.48
N SER A 880 25.39 -32.78 -12.56
CA SER A 880 24.90 -33.90 -13.35
C SER A 880 26.06 -34.62 -14.07
N MET A 881 27.03 -33.88 -14.62
CA MET A 881 28.23 -34.48 -15.26
C MET A 881 29.09 -35.22 -14.23
N SER A 882 29.27 -34.67 -13.03
CA SER A 882 30.03 -35.33 -11.96
C SER A 882 29.41 -36.71 -11.63
N LYS A 883 28.06 -36.75 -11.51
CA LYS A 883 27.34 -37.98 -11.21
C LYS A 883 27.44 -39.03 -12.32
N ILE A 884 27.38 -38.62 -13.60
CA ILE A 884 27.47 -39.54 -14.74
C ILE A 884 28.92 -40.02 -14.93
N ASN A 885 29.90 -39.18 -14.69
CA ASN A 885 31.30 -39.57 -14.83
C ASN A 885 31.77 -40.58 -13.77
N LYS A 886 31.10 -40.70 -12.64
CA LYS A 886 31.36 -41.70 -11.58
C LYS A 886 30.73 -43.06 -11.83
N GLN A 887 29.92 -43.24 -12.90
CA GLN A 887 29.22 -44.52 -13.19
C GLN A 887 30.10 -45.47 -14.01
N ASN A 888 30.02 -46.76 -13.68
CA ASN A 888 30.66 -47.83 -14.44
C ASN A 888 29.95 -48.04 -15.79
N ILE A 889 30.70 -47.94 -16.89
CA ILE A 889 30.18 -48.02 -18.26
C ILE A 889 29.59 -49.40 -18.53
N ILE A 890 30.30 -50.47 -18.15
CA ILE A 890 29.93 -51.86 -18.39
C ILE A 890 28.65 -52.21 -17.68
N GLU A 891 28.53 -51.84 -16.41
CA GLU A 891 27.35 -52.08 -15.58
C GLU A 891 26.11 -51.31 -16.08
N THR A 892 26.32 -50.07 -16.58
CA THR A 892 25.25 -49.24 -17.13
C THR A 892 24.68 -49.79 -18.46
N ILE A 893 25.51 -50.43 -19.26
CA ILE A 893 25.08 -51.07 -20.52
C ILE A 893 24.37 -52.40 -20.24
N ARG A 894 24.90 -53.20 -19.27
CA ARG A 894 24.39 -54.56 -18.97
C ARG A 894 23.05 -54.56 -18.22
N ASN A 895 22.81 -53.57 -17.36
CA ASN A 895 21.57 -53.53 -16.61
C ASN A 895 20.37 -53.18 -17.48
N ASP A 896 19.62 -54.20 -17.95
CA ASP A 896 18.40 -54.03 -18.73
C ASP A 896 17.16 -53.66 -17.94
N ASN A 897 17.26 -53.62 -16.60
CA ASN A 897 16.15 -53.50 -15.68
C ASN A 897 16.12 -52.19 -14.87
N ILE A 898 16.76 -51.14 -15.34
CA ILE A 898 16.64 -49.82 -14.71
C ILE A 898 15.82 -48.87 -15.57
#